data_fc24d0cd147c776360ef4c3f1d198beb
#
_entry.id   fc24d0cd147c776360ef4c3f1d198beb
#
_cell.length_a   1.000
_cell.length_b   1.000
_cell.length_c   1.000
_cell.angle_alpha   90.00
_cell.angle_beta   90.00
_cell.angle_gamma   90.00
#
_symmetry.space_group_name_H-M   'P 1'
#
loop_
_entity.id
_entity.type
_entity.pdbx_description
1 polymer ?
#
loop_
_entity_poly.entity_id
_entity_poly.type
_entity_poly.pdbx_seq_one_letter_code
_entity_poly.pdbx_strand_id
1 'polypeptide(L)'
;MSLPEASQIEAGTAILFLGAGFSAEATNINDDKIKDVQGLVKFLLEEIGETSIECYDLETAAEEYQQFHGKSGVEKLTAALHANFRSKTPTEDQRVIVCQPWYRIYTSNYDDVVENICFEEKKPITTREVTDPVFPPMPDTTQLIHIYGNITRAAADEFRKHFLLTESQRDNSPFIKSPWMRRFHDDVLTASSVVFVGFSLNDIDIRRLLGSLPREVLSKVHFVTSPSTRKPVITRMSKYGSAHPIGMAAFATCLGSKRTGAPAREYTALPMSLQELEFSPALKASVASRDIENLMISGDIDLDKLSNADISGEPGGYTITRSLNSYTRAIQNSSGERPILVHGDIGNGKTVFAYQLAYHFSQKNHRIFKVRREPENTGDVLSYLQALDSPALVVFDDVMRFPKLPSAIVAMQRKDITVLATVRSIVVDTAHDRVRARLGNATPIEIDLNMPLKDENHRIVRYLNENGLWGTQSDLTESEKLNLVEKKCGGQLRDVVLTLYQTGSLHKRVEELLLNLQGIDNSSREVIAFSALLSYADFEHLCRFLDIADLVNYSGILEELRETLVENELGTLVRLETGDLVVRSPALAQFILVRVFGLEAVLHVVKRALGTLDRYYTDEADFVRLGKALLKFSLYGPLRPVEIQDSTRGLNMIQASDGTIRTDGRP
;
A
#
# COMPACT_ATOMS: atom_id res chain seq x y z
N MET A 1 -17.79 -21.79 3.37
CA MET A 1 -17.49 -20.42 3.81
C MET A 1 -18.82 -19.71 4.04
N SER A 2 -19.02 -19.10 5.18
CA SER A 2 -20.24 -18.36 5.55
C SER A 2 -20.32 -17.06 4.76
N LEU A 3 -21.53 -16.56 4.51
CA LEU A 3 -21.76 -15.17 4.10
C LEU A 3 -21.10 -14.21 5.11
N PRO A 4 -20.77 -12.95 4.72
CA PRO A 4 -20.31 -11.96 5.68
C PRO A 4 -21.31 -11.89 6.83
N GLU A 5 -20.80 -11.91 8.05
CA GLU A 5 -21.65 -11.78 9.23
C GLU A 5 -22.35 -10.43 9.19
N ALA A 6 -23.65 -10.40 9.45
CA ALA A 6 -24.41 -9.15 9.49
C ALA A 6 -23.76 -8.11 10.44
N SER A 7 -23.13 -8.57 11.52
CA SER A 7 -22.36 -7.77 12.48
C SER A 7 -21.24 -6.94 11.84
N GLN A 8 -20.55 -7.47 10.81
CA GLN A 8 -19.49 -6.75 10.11
C GLN A 8 -20.02 -5.60 9.26
N ILE A 9 -21.20 -5.79 8.68
CA ILE A 9 -21.87 -4.75 7.90
C ILE A 9 -22.47 -3.72 8.87
N GLU A 10 -23.08 -4.18 9.96
CA GLU A 10 -23.65 -3.32 11.00
C GLU A 10 -22.66 -2.37 11.65
N ALA A 11 -21.41 -2.75 11.73
CA ALA A 11 -20.33 -1.90 12.24
C ALA A 11 -19.95 -0.73 11.31
N GLY A 12 -20.54 -0.66 10.10
CA GLY A 12 -20.24 0.41 9.14
C GLY A 12 -18.83 0.39 8.55
N THR A 13 -18.18 -0.80 8.56
CA THR A 13 -16.80 -0.99 8.09
C THR A 13 -16.71 -1.85 6.83
N ALA A 14 -17.84 -2.31 6.32
CA ALA A 14 -17.93 -3.10 5.09
C ALA A 14 -18.13 -2.22 3.85
N ILE A 15 -17.66 -2.70 2.70
CA ILE A 15 -17.83 -2.07 1.39
C ILE A 15 -18.80 -2.85 0.56
N LEU A 16 -19.65 -2.13 -0.19
CA LEU A 16 -20.52 -2.68 -1.20
C LEU A 16 -20.01 -2.32 -2.60
N PHE A 17 -19.93 -3.31 -3.49
CA PHE A 17 -19.67 -3.12 -4.91
C PHE A 17 -20.83 -3.65 -5.75
N LEU A 18 -21.42 -2.80 -6.59
CA LEU A 18 -22.58 -3.11 -7.39
C LEU A 18 -22.21 -3.27 -8.88
N GLY A 19 -22.67 -4.35 -9.47
CA GLY A 19 -22.59 -4.60 -10.91
C GLY A 19 -23.95 -4.60 -11.58
N ALA A 20 -23.97 -4.74 -12.92
CA ALA A 20 -25.18 -4.64 -13.73
C ALA A 20 -26.32 -5.58 -13.29
N GLY A 21 -25.99 -6.76 -12.75
CA GLY A 21 -27.00 -7.69 -12.22
C GLY A 21 -27.76 -7.18 -11.01
N PHE A 22 -27.21 -6.19 -10.27
CA PHE A 22 -27.96 -5.54 -9.20
C PHE A 22 -29.09 -4.67 -9.75
N SER A 23 -28.84 -3.87 -10.77
CA SER A 23 -29.81 -2.93 -11.32
C SER A 23 -30.86 -3.58 -12.23
N ALA A 24 -30.54 -4.75 -12.79
CA ALA A 24 -31.43 -5.46 -13.75
C ALA A 24 -32.81 -5.81 -13.23
N GLU A 25 -33.04 -5.80 -11.90
CA GLU A 25 -34.35 -6.06 -11.30
C GLU A 25 -35.21 -4.79 -11.13
N ALA A 26 -34.58 -3.59 -11.16
CA ALA A 26 -35.30 -2.33 -11.11
C ALA A 26 -35.99 -2.01 -12.44
N THR A 27 -36.99 -1.12 -12.40
CA THR A 27 -37.62 -0.58 -13.63
C THR A 27 -37.07 0.82 -13.93
N ASN A 28 -36.95 1.12 -15.22
CA ASN A 28 -36.61 2.44 -15.72
C ASN A 28 -37.84 3.37 -15.83
N ILE A 29 -37.64 4.59 -16.30
CA ILE A 29 -38.69 5.60 -16.44
C ILE A 29 -39.80 5.20 -17.41
N ASN A 30 -39.57 4.20 -18.29
CA ASN A 30 -40.55 3.68 -19.24
C ASN A 30 -41.27 2.43 -18.70
N ASP A 31 -41.07 2.07 -17.43
CA ASP A 31 -41.60 0.86 -16.81
C ASP A 31 -41.00 -0.47 -17.35
N ASP A 32 -39.93 -0.39 -18.13
CA ASP A 32 -39.16 -1.54 -18.58
C ASP A 32 -38.06 -1.91 -17.54
N LYS A 33 -37.59 -3.15 -17.60
CA LYS A 33 -36.42 -3.53 -16.80
C LYS A 33 -35.16 -2.76 -17.25
N ILE A 34 -34.34 -2.31 -16.30
CA ILE A 34 -33.02 -1.73 -16.60
C ILE A 34 -32.20 -2.77 -17.34
N LYS A 35 -31.66 -2.40 -18.50
CA LYS A 35 -30.92 -3.31 -19.37
C LYS A 35 -29.51 -3.52 -18.83
N ASP A 36 -29.01 -4.74 -18.94
CA ASP A 36 -27.59 -5.00 -18.85
C ASP A 36 -26.87 -4.56 -20.14
N VAL A 37 -25.54 -4.74 -20.17
CA VAL A 37 -24.72 -4.33 -21.34
C VAL A 37 -25.21 -4.99 -22.62
N GLN A 38 -25.53 -6.28 -22.61
CA GLN A 38 -26.00 -7.00 -23.80
C GLN A 38 -27.40 -6.54 -24.23
N GLY A 39 -28.27 -6.28 -23.26
CA GLY A 39 -29.59 -5.73 -23.51
C GLY A 39 -29.53 -4.32 -24.11
N LEU A 40 -28.55 -3.49 -23.71
CA LEU A 40 -28.33 -2.18 -24.31
C LEU A 40 -27.78 -2.28 -25.73
N VAL A 41 -26.79 -3.13 -25.98
CA VAL A 41 -26.26 -3.42 -27.33
C VAL A 41 -27.41 -3.81 -28.27
N LYS A 42 -28.20 -4.78 -27.85
CA LYS A 42 -29.36 -5.23 -28.60
C LYS A 42 -30.34 -4.09 -28.90
N PHE A 43 -30.66 -3.28 -27.90
CA PHE A 43 -31.57 -2.15 -28.06
C PHE A 43 -31.05 -1.11 -29.08
N LEU A 44 -29.79 -0.73 -28.98
CA LEU A 44 -29.17 0.25 -29.91
C LEU A 44 -29.15 -0.25 -31.35
N LEU A 45 -28.80 -1.53 -31.58
CA LEU A 45 -28.73 -2.15 -32.88
C LEU A 45 -30.12 -2.36 -33.52
N GLU A 46 -31.11 -2.81 -32.72
CA GLU A 46 -32.50 -2.94 -33.19
C GLU A 46 -33.10 -1.59 -33.62
N GLU A 47 -32.75 -0.48 -32.92
CA GLU A 47 -33.23 0.86 -33.32
C GLU A 47 -32.65 1.35 -34.67
N ILE A 48 -31.49 0.89 -35.06
CA ILE A 48 -30.88 1.22 -36.36
C ILE A 48 -31.14 0.15 -37.43
N GLY A 49 -31.91 -0.90 -37.09
CA GLY A 49 -32.30 -1.96 -38.01
C GLY A 49 -31.23 -3.04 -38.25
N GLU A 50 -30.21 -3.11 -37.39
CA GLU A 50 -29.19 -4.15 -37.47
C GLU A 50 -29.67 -5.43 -36.77
N THR A 51 -29.52 -6.58 -37.42
CA THR A 51 -30.02 -7.87 -36.94
C THR A 51 -28.93 -8.84 -36.46
N SER A 52 -27.66 -8.57 -36.82
CA SER A 52 -26.51 -9.41 -36.52
C SER A 52 -25.86 -9.02 -35.19
N ILE A 53 -26.50 -9.32 -34.07
CA ILE A 53 -26.07 -8.87 -32.71
C ILE A 53 -24.81 -9.58 -32.19
N GLU A 54 -24.50 -10.78 -32.68
CA GLU A 54 -23.49 -11.66 -32.12
C GLU A 54 -22.02 -11.14 -32.18
N CYS A 55 -21.75 -10.16 -33.01
CA CYS A 55 -20.39 -9.62 -33.26
C CYS A 55 -20.16 -8.23 -32.64
N TYR A 56 -21.14 -7.67 -31.92
CA TYR A 56 -21.07 -6.31 -31.43
C TYR A 56 -20.79 -6.27 -29.92
N ASP A 57 -19.80 -5.50 -29.55
CA ASP A 57 -19.66 -4.99 -28.18
C ASP A 57 -20.42 -3.66 -28.02
N LEU A 58 -20.46 -3.14 -26.81
CA LEU A 58 -21.18 -1.89 -26.50
C LEU A 58 -20.58 -0.70 -27.26
N GLU A 59 -19.27 -0.73 -27.47
CA GLU A 59 -18.52 0.30 -28.15
C GLU A 59 -18.96 0.45 -29.59
N THR A 60 -18.81 -0.65 -30.34
CA THR A 60 -19.17 -0.69 -31.75
C THR A 60 -20.64 -0.35 -31.97
N ALA A 61 -21.52 -0.88 -31.10
CA ALA A 61 -22.94 -0.57 -31.18
C ALA A 61 -23.27 0.92 -30.93
N ALA A 62 -22.58 1.54 -29.98
CA ALA A 62 -22.75 2.97 -29.68
C ALA A 62 -22.19 3.86 -30.81
N GLU A 63 -21.06 3.49 -31.41
CA GLU A 63 -20.49 4.20 -32.52
C GLU A 63 -21.38 4.10 -33.81
N GLU A 64 -21.85 2.90 -34.10
CA GLU A 64 -22.75 2.72 -35.27
C GLU A 64 -24.06 3.46 -35.04
N TYR A 65 -24.63 3.42 -33.86
CA TYR A 65 -25.82 4.18 -33.50
C TYR A 65 -25.62 5.68 -33.72
N GLN A 66 -24.48 6.23 -33.28
CA GLN A 66 -24.15 7.64 -33.47
C GLN A 66 -23.96 7.97 -34.98
N GLN A 67 -23.27 7.13 -35.71
CA GLN A 67 -23.04 7.32 -37.17
C GLN A 67 -24.34 7.29 -37.94
N PHE A 68 -25.23 6.34 -37.66
CA PHE A 68 -26.55 6.24 -38.27
C PHE A 68 -27.36 7.52 -38.12
N HIS A 69 -27.33 8.12 -36.94
CA HIS A 69 -28.06 9.36 -36.63
C HIS A 69 -27.33 10.65 -36.99
N GLY A 70 -26.08 10.57 -37.45
CA GLY A 70 -25.28 11.69 -37.94
C GLY A 70 -25.11 12.81 -36.89
N LYS A 71 -25.43 14.05 -37.27
CA LYS A 71 -25.24 15.23 -36.38
C LYS A 71 -26.01 15.16 -35.06
N SER A 72 -27.11 14.44 -34.97
CA SER A 72 -27.90 14.26 -33.75
C SER A 72 -27.56 12.96 -33.00
N GLY A 73 -26.54 12.22 -33.44
CA GLY A 73 -26.20 10.90 -32.91
C GLY A 73 -25.86 10.91 -31.43
N VAL A 74 -25.08 11.89 -30.97
CA VAL A 74 -24.74 12.03 -29.56
C VAL A 74 -25.95 12.35 -28.69
N GLU A 75 -26.81 13.29 -29.15
CA GLU A 75 -28.05 13.66 -28.46
C GLU A 75 -29.00 12.47 -28.34
N LYS A 76 -29.17 11.72 -29.42
CA LYS A 76 -30.05 10.53 -29.45
C LYS A 76 -29.50 9.40 -28.58
N LEU A 77 -28.18 9.14 -28.64
CA LEU A 77 -27.55 8.16 -27.76
C LEU A 77 -27.72 8.56 -26.29
N THR A 78 -27.49 9.82 -25.95
CA THR A 78 -27.71 10.34 -24.60
C THR A 78 -29.16 10.13 -24.14
N ALA A 79 -30.14 10.45 -25.00
CA ALA A 79 -31.54 10.25 -24.72
C ALA A 79 -31.90 8.76 -24.54
N ALA A 80 -31.34 7.88 -25.38
CA ALA A 80 -31.52 6.44 -25.27
C ALA A 80 -30.95 5.89 -23.96
N LEU A 81 -29.78 6.37 -23.53
CA LEU A 81 -29.19 5.99 -22.25
C LEU A 81 -30.03 6.50 -21.06
N HIS A 82 -30.51 7.73 -21.09
CA HIS A 82 -31.44 8.24 -20.07
C HIS A 82 -32.72 7.41 -19.98
N ALA A 83 -33.31 7.05 -21.11
CA ALA A 83 -34.52 6.22 -21.15
C ALA A 83 -34.29 4.83 -20.53
N ASN A 84 -33.09 4.25 -20.68
CA ASN A 84 -32.79 2.92 -20.20
C ASN A 84 -32.24 2.89 -18.76
N PHE A 85 -31.46 3.89 -18.33
CA PHE A 85 -30.73 3.87 -17.05
C PHE A 85 -31.28 4.79 -15.95
N ARG A 86 -32.22 5.70 -16.26
CA ARG A 86 -32.93 6.43 -15.22
C ARG A 86 -33.93 5.49 -14.55
N SER A 87 -33.73 5.24 -13.27
CA SER A 87 -34.59 4.32 -12.51
C SER A 87 -35.88 4.99 -12.08
N LYS A 88 -36.97 4.21 -12.08
CA LYS A 88 -38.29 4.63 -11.58
C LYS A 88 -38.64 3.90 -10.30
N THR A 89 -38.52 2.58 -10.31
CA THR A 89 -38.95 1.76 -9.18
C THR A 89 -37.91 0.70 -8.83
N PRO A 90 -37.10 0.95 -7.80
CA PRO A 90 -36.23 -0.07 -7.20
C PRO A 90 -37.06 -1.16 -6.50
N THR A 91 -36.51 -2.37 -6.41
CA THR A 91 -37.14 -3.49 -5.67
C THR A 91 -36.92 -3.33 -4.15
N GLU A 92 -37.72 -4.05 -3.36
CA GLU A 92 -37.56 -4.07 -1.90
C GLU A 92 -36.22 -4.67 -1.48
N ASP A 93 -35.75 -5.74 -2.16
CA ASP A 93 -34.48 -6.35 -1.89
C ASP A 93 -33.31 -5.39 -2.13
N GLN A 94 -33.35 -4.57 -3.19
CA GLN A 94 -32.39 -3.53 -3.46
C GLN A 94 -32.38 -2.47 -2.34
N ARG A 95 -33.56 -2.07 -1.83
CA ARG A 95 -33.69 -1.13 -0.71
C ARG A 95 -33.06 -1.67 0.55
N VAL A 96 -33.33 -2.92 0.90
CA VAL A 96 -32.71 -3.56 2.08
C VAL A 96 -31.20 -3.56 1.98
N ILE A 97 -30.65 -3.90 0.81
CA ILE A 97 -29.20 -3.97 0.60
C ILE A 97 -28.57 -2.58 0.70
N VAL A 98 -29.10 -1.58 -0.04
CA VAL A 98 -28.50 -0.22 -0.08
C VAL A 98 -28.62 0.51 1.26
N CYS A 99 -29.71 0.26 2.00
CA CYS A 99 -29.96 0.94 3.28
C CYS A 99 -29.07 0.45 4.43
N GLN A 100 -28.29 -0.63 4.27
CA GLN A 100 -27.33 -1.03 5.30
C GLN A 100 -26.24 0.05 5.49
N PRO A 101 -25.57 0.08 6.65
CA PRO A 101 -24.55 1.08 6.97
C PRO A 101 -23.21 0.76 6.28
N TRP A 102 -23.17 0.81 4.96
CA TRP A 102 -21.95 0.62 4.20
C TRP A 102 -20.95 1.75 4.45
N TYR A 103 -19.67 1.41 4.63
CA TYR A 103 -18.59 2.40 4.70
C TYR A 103 -18.54 3.23 3.40
N ARG A 104 -18.62 2.54 2.25
CA ARG A 104 -18.66 3.13 0.92
C ARG A 104 -19.35 2.16 -0.05
N ILE A 105 -20.01 2.72 -1.05
CA ILE A 105 -20.61 1.97 -2.14
C ILE A 105 -19.88 2.32 -3.43
N TYR A 106 -19.37 1.33 -4.12
CA TYR A 106 -18.81 1.46 -5.46
C TYR A 106 -19.78 0.83 -6.47
N THR A 107 -19.84 1.39 -7.66
CA THR A 107 -20.64 0.81 -8.73
C THR A 107 -19.97 0.96 -10.09
N SER A 108 -20.04 -0.12 -10.88
CA SER A 108 -19.69 -0.08 -12.31
C SER A 108 -20.89 0.30 -13.18
N ASN A 109 -22.07 0.48 -12.59
CA ASN A 109 -23.29 0.78 -13.29
C ASN A 109 -23.42 2.28 -13.60
N TYR A 110 -24.09 2.59 -14.68
CA TYR A 110 -24.38 3.96 -15.09
C TYR A 110 -25.66 4.51 -14.47
N ASP A 111 -26.56 3.62 -14.02
CA ASP A 111 -27.90 3.95 -13.53
C ASP A 111 -27.89 4.66 -12.18
N ASP A 112 -29.03 5.26 -11.82
CA ASP A 112 -29.25 6.00 -10.59
C ASP A 112 -30.12 5.23 -9.56
N VAL A 113 -30.12 3.90 -9.60
CA VAL A 113 -30.91 3.06 -8.69
C VAL A 113 -30.57 3.32 -7.23
N VAL A 114 -29.27 3.47 -6.91
CA VAL A 114 -28.81 3.71 -5.54
C VAL A 114 -29.23 5.08 -5.06
N GLU A 115 -29.05 6.11 -5.89
CA GLU A 115 -29.48 7.48 -5.59
C GLU A 115 -31.00 7.56 -5.36
N ASN A 116 -31.77 6.88 -6.22
CA ASN A 116 -33.23 6.86 -6.11
C ASN A 116 -33.65 6.20 -4.79
N ILE A 117 -33.07 5.05 -4.44
CA ILE A 117 -33.32 4.40 -3.15
C ILE A 117 -32.98 5.34 -1.99
N CYS A 118 -31.81 5.94 -2.01
CA CYS A 118 -31.36 6.84 -0.94
C CYS A 118 -32.26 8.07 -0.81
N PHE A 119 -32.75 8.61 -1.93
CA PHE A 119 -33.70 9.73 -1.94
C PHE A 119 -35.04 9.32 -1.29
N GLU A 120 -35.61 8.19 -1.71
CA GLU A 120 -36.90 7.71 -1.18
C GLU A 120 -36.84 7.33 0.31
N GLU A 121 -35.75 6.69 0.73
CA GLU A 121 -35.51 6.26 2.13
C GLU A 121 -34.91 7.37 3.00
N LYS A 122 -34.70 8.57 2.47
CA LYS A 122 -34.07 9.73 3.16
C LYS A 122 -32.71 9.40 3.76
N LYS A 123 -31.95 8.51 3.12
CA LYS A 123 -30.59 8.15 3.52
C LYS A 123 -29.61 9.18 2.94
N PRO A 124 -28.81 9.88 3.78
CA PRO A 124 -27.81 10.81 3.28
C PRO A 124 -26.77 10.10 2.41
N ILE A 125 -26.57 10.60 1.20
CA ILE A 125 -25.61 10.06 0.24
C ILE A 125 -24.84 11.18 -0.46
N THR A 126 -23.56 10.94 -0.75
CA THR A 126 -22.76 11.81 -1.61
C THR A 126 -22.28 11.00 -2.81
N THR A 127 -22.78 11.34 -3.99
CA THR A 127 -22.38 10.67 -5.24
C THR A 127 -21.14 11.33 -5.84
N ARG A 128 -20.20 10.52 -6.30
CA ARG A 128 -18.95 10.90 -6.94
C ARG A 128 -18.69 10.07 -8.19
N GLU A 129 -17.87 10.62 -9.07
CA GLU A 129 -17.30 9.92 -10.22
C GLU A 129 -15.77 9.85 -10.08
N VAL A 130 -15.12 9.03 -10.87
CA VAL A 130 -13.65 8.87 -10.84
C VAL A 130 -12.89 10.14 -11.20
N THR A 131 -13.51 11.08 -11.89
CA THR A 131 -12.97 12.39 -12.23
C THR A 131 -13.07 13.39 -11.07
N ASP A 132 -13.93 13.10 -10.07
CA ASP A 132 -14.05 13.96 -8.89
C ASP A 132 -12.85 13.77 -7.94
N PRO A 133 -12.41 14.82 -7.25
CA PRO A 133 -11.40 14.70 -6.22
C PRO A 133 -11.84 13.75 -5.09
N VAL A 134 -10.88 13.02 -4.52
CA VAL A 134 -11.12 12.20 -3.33
C VAL A 134 -11.23 13.11 -2.12
N PHE A 135 -12.38 13.08 -1.47
CA PHE A 135 -12.61 13.75 -0.19
C PHE A 135 -12.89 12.72 0.90
N PRO A 136 -12.54 13.00 2.15
CA PRO A 136 -12.97 12.20 3.29
C PRO A 136 -14.50 12.04 3.29
N PRO A 137 -15.03 10.86 3.71
CA PRO A 137 -16.45 10.71 3.90
C PRO A 137 -16.95 11.73 4.94
N MET A 138 -18.07 12.36 4.64
CA MET A 138 -18.75 13.22 5.63
C MET A 138 -19.34 12.33 6.74
N PRO A 139 -19.36 12.80 7.99
CA PRO A 139 -20.09 12.12 9.06
C PRO A 139 -21.53 11.85 8.62
N ASP A 140 -22.05 10.69 8.96
CA ASP A 140 -23.43 10.25 8.71
C ASP A 140 -23.87 10.21 7.23
N THR A 141 -22.90 10.26 6.29
CA THR A 141 -23.17 10.24 4.86
C THR A 141 -22.45 9.08 4.19
N THR A 142 -23.17 8.24 3.47
CA THR A 142 -22.57 7.20 2.62
C THR A 142 -22.04 7.80 1.34
N GLN A 143 -20.83 7.44 0.93
CA GLN A 143 -20.29 7.81 -0.38
C GLN A 143 -20.63 6.73 -1.42
N LEU A 144 -21.19 7.15 -2.55
CA LEU A 144 -21.40 6.34 -3.74
C LEU A 144 -20.41 6.80 -4.82
N ILE A 145 -19.65 5.86 -5.39
CA ILE A 145 -18.65 6.14 -6.41
C ILE A 145 -19.00 5.38 -7.69
N HIS A 146 -19.27 6.12 -8.76
CA HIS A 146 -19.45 5.58 -10.10
C HIS A 146 -18.10 5.46 -10.79
N ILE A 147 -17.75 4.23 -11.20
CA ILE A 147 -16.42 3.95 -11.80
C ILE A 147 -16.39 4.31 -13.28
N TYR A 148 -17.50 4.09 -14.00
CA TYR A 148 -17.53 4.25 -15.47
C TYR A 148 -18.50 5.34 -15.95
N GLY A 149 -19.04 6.13 -15.05
CA GLY A 149 -19.95 7.24 -15.33
C GLY A 149 -21.29 7.15 -14.62
N ASN A 150 -21.99 8.27 -14.56
CA ASN A 150 -23.28 8.41 -13.88
C ASN A 150 -24.29 9.05 -14.82
N ILE A 151 -25.43 8.38 -15.02
CA ILE A 151 -26.51 8.86 -15.90
C ILE A 151 -27.08 10.23 -15.47
N THR A 152 -26.99 10.58 -14.19
CA THR A 152 -27.48 11.88 -13.70
C THR A 152 -26.63 13.05 -14.16
N ARG A 153 -25.37 12.81 -14.55
CA ARG A 153 -24.44 13.81 -15.06
C ARG A 153 -24.26 13.76 -16.58
N ALA A 154 -24.93 12.83 -17.25
CA ALA A 154 -24.86 12.68 -18.68
C ALA A 154 -25.56 13.82 -19.40
N ALA A 155 -24.82 14.81 -19.84
CA ALA A 155 -25.26 15.84 -20.77
C ALA A 155 -24.64 15.58 -22.15
N ALA A 156 -25.36 15.92 -23.23
CA ALA A 156 -24.93 15.61 -24.59
C ALA A 156 -23.60 16.30 -24.98
N ASP A 157 -23.32 17.47 -24.44
CA ASP A 157 -22.11 18.24 -24.65
C ASP A 157 -20.90 17.73 -23.84
N GLU A 158 -21.14 17.04 -22.74
CA GLU A 158 -20.10 16.49 -21.86
C GLU A 158 -20.04 14.96 -21.89
N PHE A 159 -20.85 14.31 -22.72
CA PHE A 159 -21.03 12.87 -22.77
C PHE A 159 -19.71 12.07 -22.79
N ARG A 160 -18.76 12.48 -23.63
CA ARG A 160 -17.45 11.80 -23.75
C ARG A 160 -16.54 11.95 -22.53
N LYS A 161 -16.82 12.90 -21.64
CA LYS A 161 -16.02 13.11 -20.42
C LYS A 161 -16.48 12.19 -19.27
N HIS A 162 -17.76 11.85 -19.23
CA HIS A 162 -18.41 11.18 -18.12
C HIS A 162 -18.81 9.72 -18.39
N PHE A 163 -18.79 9.28 -19.65
CA PHE A 163 -19.16 7.94 -20.04
C PHE A 163 -18.04 7.20 -20.75
N LEU A 164 -17.68 6.03 -20.22
CA LEU A 164 -16.72 5.12 -20.82
C LEU A 164 -17.47 3.95 -21.42
N LEU A 165 -17.88 4.13 -22.66
CA LEU A 165 -18.61 3.08 -23.39
C LEU A 165 -17.66 2.18 -24.17
N THR A 166 -16.44 2.64 -24.51
CA THR A 166 -15.57 2.03 -25.52
C THR A 166 -14.35 1.33 -24.92
N GLU A 167 -13.88 0.22 -25.53
CA GLU A 167 -12.66 -0.47 -25.12
C GLU A 167 -11.42 0.44 -25.22
N SER A 168 -11.31 1.24 -26.26
CA SER A 168 -10.24 2.23 -26.41
C SER A 168 -10.29 3.34 -25.35
N GLN A 169 -11.47 3.67 -24.85
CA GLN A 169 -11.65 4.55 -23.69
C GLN A 169 -11.30 3.81 -22.38
N ARG A 170 -11.50 2.49 -22.31
CA ARG A 170 -11.14 1.65 -21.15
C ARG A 170 -9.65 1.31 -21.12
N ASP A 171 -8.97 1.13 -22.23
CA ASP A 171 -7.50 0.96 -22.31
C ASP A 171 -6.75 2.18 -21.76
N ASN A 172 -7.42 3.34 -21.75
CA ASN A 172 -7.04 4.55 -21.06
C ASN A 172 -7.91 4.80 -19.81
N SER A 173 -8.39 3.75 -19.14
CA SER A 173 -9.38 3.83 -18.08
C SER A 173 -9.08 4.97 -17.11
N PRO A 174 -9.95 5.99 -16.99
CA PRO A 174 -9.82 7.03 -16.00
C PRO A 174 -9.81 6.47 -14.59
N PHE A 175 -10.43 5.31 -14.36
CA PHE A 175 -10.45 4.66 -13.05
C PHE A 175 -9.04 4.23 -12.63
N ILE A 176 -8.29 3.49 -13.47
CA ILE A 176 -6.92 3.05 -13.16
C ILE A 176 -6.01 4.24 -12.85
N LYS A 177 -6.18 5.34 -13.60
CA LYS A 177 -5.37 6.56 -13.45
C LYS A 177 -5.90 7.50 -12.36
N SER A 178 -7.08 7.25 -11.83
CA SER A 178 -7.72 8.13 -10.86
C SER A 178 -7.21 7.87 -9.45
N PRO A 179 -7.25 8.90 -8.58
CA PRO A 179 -7.03 8.72 -7.15
C PRO A 179 -8.04 7.75 -6.50
N TRP A 180 -9.21 7.54 -7.14
CA TRP A 180 -10.25 6.62 -6.66
C TRP A 180 -9.87 5.16 -6.80
N MET A 181 -9.04 4.79 -7.76
CA MET A 181 -8.51 3.42 -7.86
C MET A 181 -7.65 3.07 -6.63
N ARG A 182 -6.74 3.96 -6.25
CA ARG A 182 -5.95 3.79 -5.03
C ARG A 182 -6.84 3.79 -3.78
N ARG A 183 -7.84 4.67 -3.76
CA ARG A 183 -8.81 4.71 -2.67
C ARG A 183 -9.58 3.40 -2.56
N PHE A 184 -10.08 2.86 -3.66
CA PHE A 184 -10.77 1.58 -3.67
C PHE A 184 -9.85 0.44 -3.20
N HIS A 185 -8.61 0.41 -3.66
CA HIS A 185 -7.61 -0.54 -3.18
C HIS A 185 -7.40 -0.44 -1.65
N ASP A 186 -7.26 0.78 -1.11
CA ASP A 186 -7.13 1.03 0.33
C ASP A 186 -8.35 0.59 1.12
N ASP A 187 -9.52 0.88 0.60
CA ASP A 187 -10.77 0.51 1.21
C ASP A 187 -10.94 -1.02 1.27
N VAL A 188 -10.59 -1.73 0.19
CA VAL A 188 -10.62 -3.20 0.17
C VAL A 188 -9.63 -3.80 1.18
N LEU A 189 -8.44 -3.23 1.29
CA LEU A 189 -7.43 -3.67 2.27
C LEU A 189 -7.92 -3.55 3.71
N THR A 190 -8.70 -2.52 4.00
CA THR A 190 -9.05 -2.13 5.38
C THR A 190 -10.46 -2.52 5.79
N ALA A 191 -11.34 -2.77 4.82
CA ALA A 191 -12.71 -3.19 5.11
C ALA A 191 -12.75 -4.49 5.91
N SER A 192 -13.75 -4.60 6.79
CA SER A 192 -14.08 -5.84 7.48
C SER A 192 -14.60 -6.90 6.51
N SER A 193 -15.30 -6.46 5.47
CA SER A 193 -15.85 -7.30 4.40
C SER A 193 -16.05 -6.47 3.13
N VAL A 194 -15.89 -7.09 1.96
CA VAL A 194 -16.14 -6.50 0.65
C VAL A 194 -17.14 -7.37 -0.08
N VAL A 195 -18.32 -6.81 -0.37
CA VAL A 195 -19.43 -7.57 -0.94
C VAL A 195 -19.73 -7.07 -2.35
N PHE A 196 -19.54 -7.93 -3.33
CA PHE A 196 -19.91 -7.70 -4.72
C PHE A 196 -21.31 -8.28 -4.95
N VAL A 197 -22.24 -7.47 -5.45
CA VAL A 197 -23.60 -7.91 -5.77
C VAL A 197 -23.89 -7.68 -7.25
N GLY A 198 -24.32 -8.74 -7.94
CA GLY A 198 -24.64 -8.67 -9.36
C GLY A 198 -23.47 -8.38 -10.29
N PHE A 199 -22.26 -8.71 -9.89
CA PHE A 199 -21.01 -8.47 -10.63
C PHE A 199 -20.48 -9.77 -11.24
N SER A 200 -20.08 -9.75 -12.52
CA SER A 200 -19.69 -10.95 -13.27
C SER A 200 -18.17 -11.22 -13.29
N LEU A 201 -17.35 -10.32 -12.78
CA LEU A 201 -15.87 -10.34 -12.90
C LEU A 201 -15.38 -10.37 -14.36
N ASN A 202 -16.12 -9.80 -15.31
CA ASN A 202 -15.63 -9.61 -16.67
C ASN A 202 -14.73 -8.37 -16.79
N ASP A 203 -14.85 -7.47 -15.85
CA ASP A 203 -14.07 -6.23 -15.74
C ASP A 203 -12.59 -6.53 -15.48
N ILE A 204 -11.72 -6.07 -16.38
CA ILE A 204 -10.28 -6.32 -16.35
C ILE A 204 -9.64 -5.53 -15.21
N ASP A 205 -10.06 -4.27 -15.00
CA ASP A 205 -9.50 -3.36 -14.01
C ASP A 205 -9.73 -3.88 -12.59
N ILE A 206 -10.97 -4.29 -12.31
CA ILE A 206 -11.33 -4.87 -11.01
C ILE A 206 -10.64 -6.22 -10.79
N ARG A 207 -10.55 -7.07 -11.82
CA ARG A 207 -9.80 -8.34 -11.71
C ARG A 207 -8.33 -8.13 -11.41
N ARG A 208 -7.70 -7.15 -12.08
CA ARG A 208 -6.31 -6.80 -11.88
C ARG A 208 -6.08 -6.28 -10.47
N LEU A 209 -6.97 -5.41 -9.98
CA LEU A 209 -6.91 -4.91 -8.61
C LEU A 209 -7.07 -6.05 -7.61
N LEU A 210 -8.08 -6.91 -7.74
CA LEU A 210 -8.25 -8.06 -6.85
C LEU A 210 -7.06 -9.02 -6.93
N GLY A 211 -6.49 -9.21 -8.13
CA GLY A 211 -5.29 -10.01 -8.34
C GLY A 211 -4.03 -9.44 -7.68
N SER A 212 -4.02 -8.16 -7.28
CA SER A 212 -2.92 -7.53 -6.56
C SER A 212 -3.04 -7.66 -5.02
N LEU A 213 -4.11 -8.29 -4.52
CA LEU A 213 -4.39 -8.38 -3.10
C LEU A 213 -3.90 -9.70 -2.49
N PRO A 214 -3.41 -9.67 -1.23
CA PRO A 214 -3.05 -10.87 -0.48
C PRO A 214 -4.25 -11.79 -0.21
N ARG A 215 -4.00 -13.09 -0.04
CA ARG A 215 -5.06 -14.08 0.26
C ARG A 215 -5.86 -13.75 1.52
N GLU A 216 -5.22 -13.18 2.51
CA GLU A 216 -5.85 -12.76 3.77
C GLU A 216 -6.92 -11.70 3.52
N VAL A 217 -6.70 -10.81 2.55
CA VAL A 217 -7.67 -9.80 2.13
C VAL A 217 -8.74 -10.42 1.24
N LEU A 218 -8.34 -11.28 0.29
CA LEU A 218 -9.28 -11.98 -0.58
C LEU A 218 -10.26 -12.88 0.21
N SER A 219 -9.87 -13.35 1.40
CA SER A 219 -10.78 -14.10 2.28
C SER A 219 -11.98 -13.30 2.77
N LYS A 220 -11.92 -11.96 2.75
CA LYS A 220 -12.99 -11.03 3.13
C LYS A 220 -13.86 -10.61 1.94
N VAL A 221 -13.53 -11.05 0.72
CA VAL A 221 -14.25 -10.72 -0.50
C VAL A 221 -15.34 -11.75 -0.75
N HIS A 222 -16.56 -11.28 -0.97
CA HIS A 222 -17.76 -12.10 -1.20
C HIS A 222 -18.48 -11.68 -2.48
N PHE A 223 -18.82 -12.64 -3.31
CA PHE A 223 -19.57 -12.42 -4.55
C PHE A 223 -20.99 -13.01 -4.42
N VAL A 224 -21.98 -12.16 -4.34
CA VAL A 224 -23.40 -12.56 -4.35
C VAL A 224 -23.90 -12.56 -5.79
N THR A 225 -24.27 -13.73 -6.31
CA THR A 225 -24.68 -13.92 -7.70
C THR A 225 -25.99 -14.67 -7.79
N SER A 226 -26.59 -14.68 -8.99
CA SER A 226 -27.80 -15.46 -9.25
C SER A 226 -27.57 -16.97 -9.01
N PRO A 227 -28.56 -17.69 -8.48
CA PRO A 227 -28.51 -19.16 -8.39
C PRO A 227 -28.26 -19.86 -9.72
N SER A 228 -28.60 -19.21 -10.84
CA SER A 228 -28.38 -19.71 -12.20
C SER A 228 -26.98 -19.42 -12.76
N THR A 229 -26.08 -18.81 -11.98
CA THR A 229 -24.73 -18.47 -12.44
C THR A 229 -23.95 -19.71 -12.84
N ARG A 230 -23.36 -19.68 -14.05
CA ARG A 230 -22.63 -20.82 -14.63
C ARG A 230 -21.36 -21.17 -13.83
N LYS A 231 -21.06 -22.47 -13.72
CA LYS A 231 -19.87 -22.97 -12.99
C LYS A 231 -18.55 -22.27 -13.35
N PRO A 232 -18.21 -21.99 -14.64
CA PRO A 232 -16.96 -21.32 -14.97
C PRO A 232 -16.85 -19.89 -14.35
N VAL A 233 -17.97 -19.19 -14.21
CA VAL A 233 -18.01 -17.85 -13.56
C VAL A 233 -17.75 -18.01 -12.06
N ILE A 234 -18.41 -18.97 -11.41
CA ILE A 234 -18.19 -19.29 -9.98
C ILE A 234 -16.73 -19.66 -9.73
N THR A 235 -16.13 -20.54 -10.57
CA THR A 235 -14.73 -20.94 -10.45
C THR A 235 -13.78 -19.74 -10.59
N ARG A 236 -14.08 -18.80 -11.49
CA ARG A 236 -13.30 -17.56 -11.64
C ARG A 236 -13.40 -16.69 -10.39
N MET A 237 -14.60 -16.50 -9.85
CA MET A 237 -14.83 -15.73 -8.63
C MET A 237 -14.09 -16.33 -7.42
N SER A 238 -14.08 -17.66 -7.32
CA SER A 238 -13.42 -18.38 -6.23
C SER A 238 -11.89 -18.20 -6.18
N LYS A 239 -11.28 -17.64 -7.23
CA LYS A 239 -9.86 -17.23 -7.22
C LYS A 239 -9.64 -15.94 -6.42
N TYR A 240 -10.67 -15.09 -6.32
CA TYR A 240 -10.61 -13.74 -5.75
C TYR A 240 -11.46 -13.57 -4.49
N GLY A 241 -12.16 -14.60 -4.04
CA GLY A 241 -13.01 -14.53 -2.87
C GLY A 241 -14.03 -15.67 -2.78
N SER A 242 -15.00 -15.53 -1.91
CA SER A 242 -16.07 -16.52 -1.70
C SER A 242 -17.26 -16.24 -2.62
N ALA A 243 -17.63 -17.18 -3.47
CA ALA A 243 -18.81 -17.05 -4.34
C ALA A 243 -20.06 -17.64 -3.68
N HIS A 244 -21.15 -16.86 -3.65
CA HIS A 244 -22.43 -17.19 -3.06
C HIS A 244 -23.56 -17.10 -4.11
N PRO A 245 -23.88 -18.18 -4.83
CA PRO A 245 -24.93 -18.19 -5.84
C PRO A 245 -26.33 -18.34 -5.21
N ILE A 246 -26.71 -17.39 -4.35
CA ILE A 246 -27.94 -17.40 -3.58
C ILE A 246 -29.01 -16.43 -4.10
N GLY A 247 -28.62 -15.47 -4.95
CA GLY A 247 -29.51 -14.41 -5.42
C GLY A 247 -29.63 -13.25 -4.45
N MET A 248 -30.15 -12.14 -4.98
CA MET A 248 -30.28 -10.88 -4.24
C MET A 248 -31.34 -10.98 -3.12
N ALA A 249 -32.47 -11.64 -3.36
CA ALA A 249 -33.53 -11.82 -2.38
C ALA A 249 -33.07 -12.59 -1.13
N ALA A 250 -32.35 -13.70 -1.31
CA ALA A 250 -31.78 -14.44 -0.19
C ALA A 250 -30.72 -13.63 0.56
N PHE A 251 -29.91 -12.86 -0.16
CA PHE A 251 -28.94 -11.98 0.48
C PHE A 251 -29.62 -10.86 1.28
N ALA A 252 -30.65 -10.20 0.72
CA ALA A 252 -31.44 -9.20 1.44
C ALA A 252 -32.07 -9.77 2.71
N THR A 253 -32.59 -11.01 2.63
CA THR A 253 -33.14 -11.72 3.80
C THR A 253 -32.09 -11.94 4.87
N CYS A 254 -30.85 -12.30 4.49
CA CYS A 254 -29.73 -12.47 5.44
C CYS A 254 -29.33 -11.15 6.13
N LEU A 255 -29.50 -10.01 5.45
CA LEU A 255 -29.22 -8.68 6.02
C LEU A 255 -30.31 -8.19 6.99
N GLY A 256 -31.48 -8.79 6.95
CA GLY A 256 -32.60 -8.45 7.83
C GLY A 256 -33.35 -7.17 7.42
N SER A 257 -33.97 -6.48 8.40
CA SER A 257 -34.75 -5.28 8.16
C SER A 257 -33.87 -4.09 7.72
N LYS A 258 -34.46 -3.18 6.93
CA LYS A 258 -33.82 -1.92 6.52
C LYS A 258 -33.25 -1.16 7.71
N ARG A 259 -32.04 -0.68 7.56
CA ARG A 259 -31.43 0.29 8.49
C ARG A 259 -31.18 1.60 7.75
N THR A 260 -31.94 2.63 8.14
CA THR A 260 -31.73 4.00 7.67
C THR A 260 -30.81 4.75 8.62
N GLY A 261 -29.76 5.34 8.07
CA GLY A 261 -28.77 6.11 8.82
C GLY A 261 -27.38 5.49 8.80
N ALA A 262 -26.33 6.34 8.73
CA ALA A 262 -24.99 5.91 9.06
C ALA A 262 -24.97 5.49 10.54
N PRO A 263 -24.23 4.42 10.93
CA PRO A 263 -24.07 4.13 12.33
C PRO A 263 -23.40 5.34 12.97
N ALA A 264 -23.90 5.76 14.13
CA ALA A 264 -23.14 6.65 14.97
C ALA A 264 -21.76 6.00 15.15
N ARG A 265 -20.70 6.60 14.58
CA ARG A 265 -19.33 6.11 14.78
C ARG A 265 -19.06 6.17 16.26
N GLU A 266 -19.07 5.02 16.93
CA GLU A 266 -18.53 4.95 18.26
C GLU A 266 -17.02 5.22 18.12
N TYR A 267 -16.59 6.40 18.54
CA TYR A 267 -15.17 6.81 18.60
C TYR A 267 -14.33 5.92 19.53
N THR A 268 -14.92 4.88 20.10
CA THR A 268 -14.27 3.85 20.92
C THR A 268 -13.59 2.74 20.12
N ALA A 269 -13.91 2.58 18.86
CA ALA A 269 -13.24 1.59 18.00
C ALA A 269 -11.86 2.10 17.55
N LEU A 270 -10.85 1.21 17.61
CA LEU A 270 -9.50 1.51 17.12
C LEU A 270 -9.54 1.92 15.65
N PRO A 271 -9.10 3.15 15.29
CA PRO A 271 -9.06 3.59 13.91
C PRO A 271 -8.19 2.66 13.04
N MET A 272 -8.64 2.35 11.82
CA MET A 272 -7.93 1.42 10.91
C MET A 272 -6.53 1.88 10.52
N SER A 273 -6.24 3.19 10.62
CA SER A 273 -4.91 3.76 10.41
C SER A 273 -3.94 3.46 11.54
N LEU A 274 -4.45 3.03 12.71
CA LEU A 274 -3.66 2.66 13.87
C LEU A 274 -3.59 1.14 14.02
N GLN A 275 -2.47 0.67 14.51
CA GLN A 275 -2.27 -0.68 15.02
C GLN A 275 -1.78 -0.58 16.44
N GLU A 276 -2.50 -1.17 17.37
CA GLU A 276 -1.98 -1.33 18.74
C GLU A 276 -0.94 -2.43 18.74
N LEU A 277 0.22 -2.14 19.33
CA LEU A 277 1.31 -3.08 19.49
C LEU A 277 1.27 -3.62 20.92
N GLU A 278 1.06 -4.91 21.04
CA GLU A 278 1.09 -5.62 22.31
C GLU A 278 2.46 -6.24 22.52
N PHE A 279 3.08 -5.96 23.66
CA PHE A 279 4.32 -6.57 24.09
C PHE A 279 3.99 -7.56 25.20
N SER A 280 3.95 -8.84 24.87
CA SER A 280 3.61 -9.91 25.83
C SER A 280 4.85 -10.42 26.56
N PRO A 281 4.99 -10.15 27.88
CA PRO A 281 6.09 -10.72 28.67
C PRO A 281 5.87 -12.18 29.09
N ALA A 282 4.78 -12.81 28.67
CA ALA A 282 4.25 -14.02 29.30
C ALA A 282 4.90 -15.36 28.89
N LEU A 283 5.69 -15.41 27.82
CA LEU A 283 6.35 -16.64 27.38
C LEU A 283 7.83 -16.34 27.12
N LYS A 284 8.74 -17.03 27.78
CA LYS A 284 10.17 -17.03 27.44
C LYS A 284 10.35 -17.56 26.01
N ALA A 285 10.21 -16.70 25.03
CA ALA A 285 10.54 -17.03 23.65
C ALA A 285 12.05 -17.21 23.56
N SER A 286 12.51 -18.43 23.30
CA SER A 286 13.92 -18.69 23.05
C SER A 286 14.31 -18.05 21.72
N VAL A 287 15.39 -17.29 21.71
CA VAL A 287 15.97 -16.72 20.47
C VAL A 287 16.88 -17.76 19.86
N ALA A 288 16.56 -18.22 18.66
CA ALA A 288 17.41 -19.11 17.89
C ALA A 288 18.34 -18.26 16.96
N SER A 289 19.50 -18.81 16.60
CA SER A 289 20.42 -18.14 15.65
C SER A 289 19.72 -17.76 14.34
N ARG A 290 18.78 -18.59 13.87
CA ARG A 290 17.97 -18.28 12.67
C ARG A 290 17.11 -17.03 12.81
N ASP A 291 16.65 -16.70 14.02
CA ASP A 291 15.84 -15.50 14.25
C ASP A 291 16.69 -14.24 14.11
N ILE A 292 17.93 -14.32 14.58
CA ILE A 292 18.91 -13.24 14.46
C ILE A 292 19.34 -13.09 12.99
N GLU A 293 19.59 -14.20 12.30
CA GLU A 293 19.89 -14.17 10.86
C GLU A 293 18.76 -13.53 10.07
N ASN A 294 17.51 -13.90 10.34
CA ASN A 294 16.33 -13.31 9.71
C ASN A 294 16.24 -11.81 10.02
N LEU A 295 16.43 -11.39 11.27
CA LEU A 295 16.45 -9.97 11.62
C LEU A 295 17.54 -9.21 10.85
N MET A 296 18.74 -9.76 10.74
CA MET A 296 19.86 -9.13 10.03
C MET A 296 19.64 -9.07 8.51
N ILE A 297 19.02 -10.10 7.93
CA ILE A 297 18.75 -10.18 6.49
C ILE A 297 17.50 -9.38 6.13
N SER A 298 16.38 -9.64 6.80
CA SER A 298 15.07 -9.08 6.44
C SER A 298 14.76 -7.76 7.15
N GLY A 299 15.38 -7.49 8.30
CA GLY A 299 15.01 -6.35 9.15
C GLY A 299 13.67 -6.53 9.88
N ASP A 300 13.04 -7.71 9.80
CA ASP A 300 11.78 -7.98 10.49
C ASP A 300 12.00 -8.17 11.99
N ILE A 301 11.16 -7.51 12.76
CA ILE A 301 11.24 -7.53 14.21
C ILE A 301 10.09 -8.37 14.76
N ASP A 302 10.45 -9.42 15.49
CA ASP A 302 9.51 -10.21 16.30
C ASP A 302 9.36 -9.53 17.66
N LEU A 303 8.18 -8.96 17.91
CA LEU A 303 7.91 -8.19 19.14
C LEU A 303 7.95 -9.07 20.40
N ASP A 304 7.57 -10.34 20.30
CA ASP A 304 7.61 -11.26 21.44
C ASP A 304 9.07 -11.58 21.81
N LYS A 305 9.93 -11.77 20.82
CA LYS A 305 11.38 -11.98 21.04
C LYS A 305 12.07 -10.73 21.54
N LEU A 306 11.71 -9.55 20.98
CA LEU A 306 12.20 -8.27 21.48
C LEU A 306 11.84 -8.08 22.97
N SER A 307 10.59 -8.38 23.33
CA SER A 307 10.11 -8.23 24.71
C SER A 307 10.81 -9.14 25.72
N ASN A 308 11.14 -10.35 25.33
CA ASN A 308 11.66 -11.38 26.23
C ASN A 308 13.20 -11.41 26.31
N ALA A 309 13.88 -11.13 25.19
CA ALA A 309 15.35 -11.26 25.12
C ALA A 309 16.09 -9.99 25.53
N ASP A 310 15.51 -8.81 25.33
CA ASP A 310 16.17 -7.54 25.64
C ASP A 310 15.99 -7.11 27.12
N ILE A 311 15.07 -7.75 27.87
CA ILE A 311 14.84 -7.45 29.31
C ILE A 311 15.93 -8.04 30.20
N SER A 312 16.41 -9.22 29.87
CA SER A 312 17.23 -9.99 30.83
C SER A 312 18.67 -9.50 30.91
N GLY A 313 19.15 -8.70 29.96
CA GLY A 313 20.57 -8.37 29.86
C GLY A 313 21.47 -9.62 29.74
N GLU A 314 20.86 -10.78 29.43
CA GLU A 314 21.56 -12.04 29.28
C GLU A 314 22.35 -12.08 27.96
N PRO A 315 23.46 -12.83 27.93
CA PRO A 315 24.18 -13.10 26.69
C PRO A 315 23.26 -13.72 25.62
N GLY A 316 23.32 -13.23 24.37
CA GLY A 316 22.54 -13.76 23.26
C GLY A 316 21.20 -13.08 23.03
N GLY A 317 21.04 -11.80 23.40
CA GLY A 317 19.84 -11.01 23.13
C GLY A 317 19.42 -11.02 21.66
N TYR A 318 18.13 -10.77 21.39
CA TYR A 318 17.57 -10.77 20.03
C TYR A 318 18.06 -9.62 19.16
N THR A 319 18.26 -8.45 19.76
CA THR A 319 18.70 -7.24 19.07
C THR A 319 19.97 -6.66 19.71
N ILE A 320 20.70 -5.85 18.93
CA ILE A 320 21.79 -5.07 19.49
C ILE A 320 21.19 -3.97 20.36
N THR A 321 21.38 -4.08 21.66
CA THR A 321 20.88 -3.08 22.62
C THR A 321 21.76 -1.83 22.54
N ARG A 322 21.21 -0.75 22.00
CA ARG A 322 21.86 0.57 22.03
C ARG A 322 21.80 1.16 23.44
N SER A 323 22.47 2.28 23.67
CA SER A 323 22.54 2.97 24.97
C SER A 323 21.19 3.56 25.39
N LEU A 324 20.16 2.71 25.48
CA LEU A 324 18.77 3.07 25.73
C LEU A 324 18.63 3.91 27.01
N ASN A 325 19.39 3.56 28.08
CA ASN A 325 19.37 4.28 29.35
C ASN A 325 19.83 5.75 29.24
N SER A 326 20.74 6.05 28.32
CA SER A 326 21.19 7.42 28.09
C SER A 326 20.12 8.25 27.38
N TYR A 327 19.46 7.65 26.39
CA TYR A 327 18.37 8.28 25.64
C TYR A 327 17.10 8.43 26.47
N THR A 328 16.73 7.42 27.26
CA THR A 328 15.54 7.47 28.12
C THR A 328 15.67 8.51 29.22
N ARG A 329 16.90 8.75 29.76
CA ARG A 329 17.13 9.87 30.69
C ARG A 329 16.88 11.21 30.03
N ALA A 330 17.36 11.41 28.80
CA ALA A 330 17.12 12.65 28.04
C ALA A 330 15.61 12.86 27.79
N ILE A 331 14.89 11.79 27.45
CA ILE A 331 13.43 11.83 27.29
C ILE A 331 12.71 12.15 28.60
N GLN A 332 13.10 11.54 29.73
CA GLN A 332 12.50 11.77 31.04
C GLN A 332 12.72 13.18 31.57
N ASN A 333 13.88 13.77 31.28
CA ASN A 333 14.23 15.13 31.70
C ASN A 333 13.52 16.21 30.84
N SER A 334 12.99 15.83 29.70
CA SER A 334 12.14 16.69 28.89
C SER A 334 10.69 16.42 29.28
N SER A 335 10.00 17.43 29.73
CA SER A 335 8.62 17.41 30.28
C SER A 335 7.54 16.82 29.35
N GLY A 336 7.67 15.62 28.80
CA GLY A 336 6.63 14.85 28.08
C GLY A 336 5.93 15.52 26.86
N GLU A 337 6.19 16.79 26.61
CA GLU A 337 5.49 17.60 25.61
C GLU A 337 6.21 17.63 24.24
N ARG A 338 7.43 17.07 24.17
CA ARG A 338 8.26 17.16 22.96
C ARG A 338 8.22 15.82 22.20
N PRO A 339 7.99 15.87 20.87
CA PRO A 339 8.10 14.68 20.05
C PRO A 339 9.54 14.15 20.06
N ILE A 340 9.69 12.84 19.92
CA ILE A 340 10.98 12.15 19.82
C ILE A 340 11.24 11.90 18.34
N LEU A 341 12.38 12.37 17.85
CA LEU A 341 12.80 12.15 16.46
C LEU A 341 14.07 11.30 16.42
N VAL A 342 13.95 10.09 15.92
CA VAL A 342 15.06 9.17 15.70
C VAL A 342 15.51 9.27 14.24
N HIS A 343 16.74 9.68 14.00
CA HIS A 343 17.27 9.71 12.64
C HIS A 343 18.57 8.91 12.50
N GLY A 344 18.88 8.54 11.29
CA GLY A 344 20.05 7.73 10.94
C GLY A 344 20.00 7.36 9.47
N ASP A 345 21.11 6.91 8.94
CA ASP A 345 21.21 6.43 7.57
C ASP A 345 20.47 5.11 7.37
N ILE A 346 20.33 4.73 6.11
CA ILE A 346 19.70 3.47 5.71
C ILE A 346 20.43 2.31 6.40
N GLY A 347 19.68 1.38 6.99
CA GLY A 347 20.25 0.17 7.60
C GLY A 347 20.84 0.36 9.00
N ASN A 348 20.84 1.57 9.57
CA ASN A 348 21.35 1.84 10.92
C ASN A 348 20.38 1.50 12.07
N GLY A 349 19.33 0.74 11.78
CA GLY A 349 18.46 0.16 12.81
C GLY A 349 17.46 1.14 13.44
N LYS A 350 17.03 2.19 12.73
CA LYS A 350 16.02 3.17 13.23
C LYS A 350 14.73 2.51 13.72
N THR A 351 14.17 1.62 12.92
CA THR A 351 12.93 0.90 13.23
C THR A 351 13.11 -0.01 14.44
N VAL A 352 14.23 -0.75 14.52
CA VAL A 352 14.57 -1.59 15.67
C VAL A 352 14.65 -0.75 16.94
N PHE A 353 15.36 0.37 16.88
CA PHE A 353 15.52 1.27 18.02
C PHE A 353 14.17 1.92 18.44
N ALA A 354 13.34 2.30 17.47
CA ALA A 354 11.99 2.81 17.77
C ALA A 354 11.14 1.78 18.51
N TYR A 355 11.23 0.50 18.14
CA TYR A 355 10.50 -0.57 18.87
C TYR A 355 11.13 -0.90 20.23
N GLN A 356 12.44 -0.78 20.41
CA GLN A 356 13.07 -0.87 21.72
C GLN A 356 12.57 0.25 22.65
N LEU A 357 12.45 1.48 22.13
CA LEU A 357 11.84 2.59 22.88
C LEU A 357 10.36 2.32 23.16
N ALA A 358 9.60 1.84 22.18
CA ALA A 358 8.19 1.51 22.34
C ALA A 358 7.99 0.46 23.43
N TYR A 359 8.82 -0.57 23.44
CA TYR A 359 8.85 -1.56 24.50
C TYR A 359 9.13 -0.93 25.87
N HIS A 360 10.13 -0.05 25.97
CA HIS A 360 10.42 0.66 27.22
C HIS A 360 9.22 1.50 27.74
N PHE A 361 8.47 2.13 26.81
CA PHE A 361 7.26 2.87 27.16
C PHE A 361 6.12 1.92 27.61
N SER A 362 5.97 0.75 26.98
CA SER A 362 4.96 -0.24 27.38
C SER A 362 5.18 -0.72 28.81
N GLN A 363 6.44 -0.89 29.26
CA GLN A 363 6.78 -1.22 30.64
C GLN A 363 6.38 -0.13 31.66
N LYS A 364 6.06 1.08 31.20
CA LYS A 364 5.55 2.19 31.99
C LYS A 364 4.04 2.40 31.80
N ASN A 365 3.33 1.34 31.41
CA ASN A 365 1.88 1.33 31.19
C ASN A 365 1.40 2.30 30.09
N HIS A 366 2.23 2.62 29.09
CA HIS A 366 1.77 3.32 27.91
C HIS A 366 1.18 2.31 26.92
N ARG A 367 0.05 2.67 26.32
CA ARG A 367 -0.45 1.97 25.14
C ARG A 367 0.40 2.39 23.94
N ILE A 368 0.75 1.45 23.08
CA ILE A 368 1.64 1.69 21.95
C ILE A 368 0.85 1.55 20.66
N PHE A 369 0.82 2.62 19.86
CA PHE A 369 0.14 2.62 18.57
C PHE A 369 1.15 2.86 17.44
N LYS A 370 1.21 1.96 16.48
CA LYS A 370 1.89 2.17 15.20
C LYS A 370 0.92 2.77 14.21
N VAL A 371 1.32 3.84 13.53
CA VAL A 371 0.56 4.38 12.41
C VAL A 371 0.92 3.61 11.15
N ARG A 372 -0.06 2.96 10.54
CA ARG A 372 0.13 2.17 9.31
C ARG A 372 0.11 3.06 8.07
N ARG A 373 -0.78 4.06 8.05
CA ARG A 373 -1.00 4.97 6.94
C ARG A 373 -1.61 6.28 7.42
N GLU A 374 -1.48 7.32 6.58
CA GLU A 374 -2.19 8.58 6.82
C GLU A 374 -3.70 8.32 6.80
N PRO A 375 -4.47 8.71 7.84
CA PRO A 375 -5.91 8.55 7.85
C PRO A 375 -6.57 9.53 6.87
N GLU A 376 -7.71 9.15 6.30
CA GLU A 376 -8.52 10.07 5.50
C GLU A 376 -9.01 11.25 6.33
N ASN A 377 -9.53 10.93 7.51
CA ASN A 377 -9.99 11.88 8.49
C ASN A 377 -9.08 11.81 9.72
N THR A 378 -8.22 12.78 9.91
CA THR A 378 -7.38 12.88 11.10
C THR A 378 -8.22 13.03 12.37
N GLY A 379 -9.44 13.57 12.27
CA GLY A 379 -10.36 13.73 13.39
C GLY A 379 -10.74 12.43 14.08
N ASP A 380 -10.88 11.31 13.34
CA ASP A 380 -11.21 10.01 13.92
C ASP A 380 -10.08 9.50 14.83
N VAL A 381 -8.82 9.68 14.40
CA VAL A 381 -7.65 9.31 15.22
C VAL A 381 -7.52 10.22 16.43
N LEU A 382 -7.69 11.55 16.23
CA LEU A 382 -7.59 12.50 17.33
C LEU A 382 -8.68 12.27 18.37
N SER A 383 -9.93 12.02 17.96
CA SER A 383 -11.04 11.70 18.85
C SER A 383 -10.80 10.41 19.62
N TYR A 384 -10.28 9.37 18.95
CA TYR A 384 -9.90 8.14 19.62
C TYR A 384 -8.80 8.35 20.65
N LEU A 385 -7.71 9.04 20.29
CA LEU A 385 -6.62 9.35 21.20
C LEU A 385 -7.09 10.27 22.33
N GLN A 386 -8.00 11.21 22.09
CA GLN A 386 -8.59 12.10 23.09
C GLN A 386 -9.40 11.32 24.12
N ALA A 387 -10.07 10.24 23.73
CA ALA A 387 -10.88 9.40 24.60
C ALA A 387 -10.08 8.39 25.43
N LEU A 388 -8.76 8.28 25.22
CA LEU A 388 -7.92 7.36 26.00
C LEU A 388 -7.77 7.86 27.46
N ASP A 389 -7.99 6.94 28.40
CA ASP A 389 -7.79 7.16 29.83
C ASP A 389 -6.37 6.80 30.32
N SER A 390 -5.51 6.36 29.39
CA SER A 390 -4.14 5.91 29.68
C SER A 390 -3.12 6.64 28.81
N PRO A 391 -1.87 6.78 29.28
CA PRO A 391 -0.81 7.37 28.47
C PRO A 391 -0.54 6.52 27.23
N ALA A 392 -0.15 7.18 26.13
CA ALA A 392 0.08 6.51 24.86
C ALA A 392 1.36 7.00 24.17
N LEU A 393 1.99 6.08 23.42
CA LEU A 393 3.06 6.37 22.48
C LEU A 393 2.56 6.09 21.07
N VAL A 394 2.62 7.09 20.20
CA VAL A 394 2.25 6.95 18.78
C VAL A 394 3.50 6.93 17.93
N VAL A 395 3.75 5.80 17.25
CA VAL A 395 4.96 5.52 16.48
C VAL A 395 4.71 5.76 14.99
N PHE A 396 5.52 6.64 14.40
CA PHE A 396 5.58 6.93 12.96
C PHE A 396 6.90 6.40 12.40
N ASP A 397 6.84 5.27 11.70
CA ASP A 397 8.01 4.76 10.98
C ASP A 397 8.10 5.49 9.63
N ASP A 398 9.09 6.36 9.52
CA ASP A 398 9.26 7.42 8.52
C ASP A 398 8.15 8.50 8.54
N VAL A 399 8.40 9.57 9.31
CA VAL A 399 7.45 10.67 9.50
C VAL A 399 7.10 11.42 8.20
N MET A 400 7.94 11.32 7.17
CA MET A 400 7.69 11.99 5.89
C MET A 400 6.54 11.36 5.10
N ARG A 401 6.17 10.13 5.42
CA ARG A 401 5.00 9.43 4.86
C ARG A 401 3.66 9.97 5.36
N PHE A 402 3.68 10.76 6.45
CA PHE A 402 2.49 11.22 7.16
C PHE A 402 2.38 12.75 7.11
N PRO A 403 1.65 13.31 6.10
CA PRO A 403 1.60 14.75 5.88
C PRO A 403 0.90 15.58 6.97
N LYS A 404 -0.09 15.01 7.67
CA LYS A 404 -0.97 15.77 8.55
C LYS A 404 -1.03 15.21 9.98
N LEU A 405 -1.10 13.89 10.14
CA LEU A 405 -1.41 13.25 11.41
C LEU A 405 -0.39 13.56 12.51
N PRO A 406 0.95 13.50 12.30
CA PRO A 406 1.91 13.78 13.37
C PRO A 406 1.75 15.17 13.96
N SER A 407 1.64 16.20 13.08
CA SER A 407 1.43 17.58 13.52
C SER A 407 0.11 17.80 14.24
N ALA A 408 -0.95 17.10 13.80
CA ALA A 408 -2.26 17.16 14.44
C ALA A 408 -2.25 16.56 15.85
N ILE A 409 -1.54 15.42 16.05
CA ILE A 409 -1.39 14.81 17.38
C ILE A 409 -0.57 15.73 18.32
N VAL A 410 0.53 16.28 17.83
CA VAL A 410 1.34 17.23 18.62
C VAL A 410 0.51 18.47 19.01
N ALA A 411 -0.35 18.95 18.10
CA ALA A 411 -1.23 20.09 18.36
C ALA A 411 -2.33 19.83 19.40
N MET A 412 -2.62 18.54 19.74
CA MET A 412 -3.54 18.22 20.85
C MET A 412 -3.02 18.66 22.23
N GLN A 413 -1.70 18.88 22.35
CA GLN A 413 -1.06 19.28 23.61
C GLN A 413 -1.38 18.38 24.82
N ARG A 414 -1.66 17.09 24.56
CA ARG A 414 -1.83 16.08 25.62
C ARG A 414 -0.49 15.59 26.11
N LYS A 415 -0.14 15.87 27.38
CA LYS A 415 1.17 15.52 27.98
C LYS A 415 1.39 14.01 28.13
N ASP A 416 0.32 13.24 28.17
CA ASP A 416 0.32 11.79 28.29
C ASP A 416 0.35 11.06 26.94
N ILE A 417 0.35 11.80 25.82
CA ILE A 417 0.53 11.24 24.47
C ILE A 417 1.87 11.71 23.90
N THR A 418 2.76 10.77 23.65
CA THR A 418 4.09 11.02 23.08
C THR A 418 4.11 10.59 21.62
N VAL A 419 4.66 11.43 20.75
CA VAL A 419 4.93 11.10 19.35
C VAL A 419 6.39 10.63 19.22
N LEU A 420 6.60 9.43 18.70
CA LEU A 420 7.89 8.89 18.32
C LEU A 420 7.94 8.75 16.79
N ALA A 421 8.87 9.45 16.17
CA ALA A 421 9.02 9.48 14.73
C ALA A 421 10.41 9.01 14.30
N THR A 422 10.49 8.24 13.22
CA THR A 422 11.76 7.95 12.55
C THR A 422 11.89 8.76 11.26
N VAL A 423 13.12 9.03 10.82
CA VAL A 423 13.42 9.68 9.54
C VAL A 423 14.88 9.38 9.11
N ARG A 424 15.19 9.51 7.83
CA ARG A 424 16.58 9.42 7.35
C ARG A 424 17.37 10.68 7.66
N SER A 425 18.64 10.56 8.05
CA SER A 425 19.51 11.71 8.35
C SER A 425 19.60 12.69 7.17
N ILE A 426 19.71 12.19 5.94
CA ILE A 426 19.76 13.05 4.76
C ILE A 426 18.52 13.96 4.61
N VAL A 427 17.37 13.52 5.10
CA VAL A 427 16.14 14.34 5.09
C VAL A 427 16.21 15.41 6.18
N VAL A 428 16.77 15.09 7.35
CA VAL A 428 16.99 16.07 8.40
C VAL A 428 17.95 17.15 7.90
N ASP A 429 19.07 16.76 7.27
CA ASP A 429 20.10 17.69 6.79
C ASP A 429 19.60 18.57 5.64
N THR A 430 18.79 18.02 4.72
CA THR A 430 18.38 18.73 3.49
C THR A 430 17.00 19.36 3.56
N ALA A 431 16.16 18.97 4.51
CA ALA A 431 14.76 19.38 4.61
C ALA A 431 14.29 19.56 6.07
N HIS A 432 15.15 20.04 6.94
CA HIS A 432 14.89 20.23 8.37
C HIS A 432 13.57 20.94 8.66
N ASP A 433 13.25 22.04 7.97
CA ASP A 433 12.02 22.76 8.16
C ASP A 433 10.78 21.92 7.82
N ARG A 434 10.88 21.03 6.85
CA ARG A 434 9.79 20.12 6.46
C ARG A 434 9.56 19.05 7.53
N VAL A 435 10.64 18.51 8.11
CA VAL A 435 10.54 17.56 9.23
C VAL A 435 9.90 18.24 10.44
N ARG A 436 10.33 19.46 10.77
CA ARG A 436 9.73 20.25 11.87
C ARG A 436 8.25 20.54 11.61
N ALA A 437 7.89 20.92 10.40
CA ALA A 437 6.49 21.15 10.03
C ALA A 437 5.63 19.88 10.21
N ARG A 438 6.18 18.70 9.89
CA ARG A 438 5.51 17.41 10.18
C ARG A 438 5.29 17.16 11.66
N LEU A 439 6.15 17.69 12.52
CA LEU A 439 6.05 17.62 13.97
C LEU A 439 5.40 18.86 14.61
N GLY A 440 4.55 19.58 13.88
CA GLY A 440 3.82 20.74 14.38
C GLY A 440 4.71 21.92 14.74
N ASN A 441 5.88 22.07 14.12
CA ASN A 441 6.94 23.02 14.43
C ASN A 441 7.50 22.94 15.88
N ALA A 442 7.18 21.84 16.59
CA ALA A 442 7.79 21.57 17.89
C ALA A 442 9.28 21.28 17.73
N THR A 443 10.06 21.60 18.74
CA THR A 443 11.48 21.21 18.81
C THR A 443 11.56 19.78 19.32
N PRO A 444 11.91 18.77 18.48
CA PRO A 444 11.96 17.37 18.91
C PRO A 444 13.11 17.12 19.88
N ILE A 445 13.06 15.99 20.57
CA ILE A 445 14.22 15.34 21.16
C ILE A 445 14.87 14.52 20.05
N GLU A 446 16.01 14.98 19.56
CA GLU A 446 16.70 14.33 18.45
C GLU A 446 17.63 13.22 18.95
N ILE A 447 17.59 12.06 18.28
CA ILE A 447 18.44 10.90 18.55
C ILE A 447 19.07 10.52 17.21
N ASP A 448 20.39 10.78 17.10
CA ASP A 448 21.18 10.44 15.91
C ASP A 448 21.81 9.05 16.06
N LEU A 449 21.38 8.10 15.23
CA LEU A 449 21.92 6.75 15.21
C LEU A 449 23.17 6.58 14.34
N ASN A 450 23.60 7.62 13.63
CA ASN A 450 24.87 7.61 12.90
C ASN A 450 26.07 7.89 13.82
N MET A 451 25.80 8.43 15.00
CA MET A 451 26.82 8.76 15.99
C MET A 451 26.79 7.71 17.11
N PRO A 452 27.45 6.54 16.94
CA PRO A 452 27.47 5.52 17.98
C PRO A 452 28.14 6.05 19.23
N LEU A 453 27.53 5.81 20.40
CA LEU A 453 28.20 6.09 21.66
C LEU A 453 29.41 5.17 21.86
N LYS A 454 30.43 5.61 22.58
CA LYS A 454 31.71 4.90 22.71
C LYS A 454 31.60 3.41 23.11
N ASP A 455 30.60 3.06 23.87
CA ASP A 455 30.35 1.69 24.33
C ASP A 455 29.49 0.87 23.32
N GLU A 456 28.87 1.48 22.33
CA GLU A 456 28.04 0.77 21.34
C GLU A 456 28.86 -0.14 20.43
N ASN A 457 30.05 0.26 20.00
CA ASN A 457 30.93 -0.58 19.18
C ASN A 457 31.34 -1.86 19.92
N HIS A 458 31.63 -1.76 21.21
CA HIS A 458 31.91 -2.93 22.05
C HIS A 458 30.68 -3.84 22.19
N ARG A 459 29.47 -3.27 22.28
CA ARG A 459 28.22 -4.05 22.32
C ARG A 459 27.96 -4.75 20.99
N ILE A 460 28.25 -4.10 19.86
CA ILE A 460 28.16 -4.73 18.53
C ILE A 460 29.10 -5.94 18.47
N VAL A 461 30.39 -5.75 18.83
CA VAL A 461 31.38 -6.84 18.82
C VAL A 461 30.96 -7.97 19.73
N ARG A 462 30.52 -7.66 20.93
CA ARG A 462 30.05 -8.63 21.90
C ARG A 462 28.83 -9.41 21.38
N TYR A 463 27.83 -8.72 20.85
CA TYR A 463 26.63 -9.32 20.27
C TYR A 463 26.97 -10.29 19.13
N LEU A 464 27.88 -9.90 18.21
CA LEU A 464 28.34 -10.74 17.12
C LEU A 464 29.13 -11.97 17.63
N ASN A 465 29.91 -11.84 18.70
CA ASN A 465 30.62 -12.94 19.34
C ASN A 465 29.63 -13.94 19.97
N GLU A 466 28.71 -13.44 20.79
CA GLU A 466 27.74 -14.26 21.52
C GLU A 466 26.81 -15.05 20.58
N ASN A 467 26.52 -14.51 19.41
CA ASN A 467 25.64 -15.13 18.41
C ASN A 467 26.39 -15.83 17.27
N GLY A 468 27.75 -15.94 17.34
CA GLY A 468 28.55 -16.66 16.34
C GLY A 468 28.49 -16.06 14.93
N LEU A 469 28.24 -14.74 14.79
CA LEU A 469 27.96 -14.11 13.51
C LEU A 469 29.22 -13.71 12.70
N TRP A 470 30.41 -13.92 13.25
CA TRP A 470 31.67 -13.54 12.56
C TRP A 470 32.05 -14.45 11.38
N GLY A 471 31.53 -15.68 11.33
CA GLY A 471 31.82 -16.64 10.26
C GLY A 471 33.31 -16.87 10.05
N THR A 472 33.84 -16.56 8.86
CA THR A 472 35.28 -16.69 8.53
C THR A 472 36.19 -15.74 9.30
N GLN A 473 35.60 -14.76 10.00
CA GLN A 473 36.36 -13.78 10.81
C GLN A 473 36.32 -14.13 12.31
N SER A 474 35.89 -15.35 12.67
CA SER A 474 35.80 -15.81 14.07
C SER A 474 37.17 -15.80 14.77
N ASP A 475 38.24 -16.09 14.03
CA ASP A 475 39.61 -16.19 14.55
C ASP A 475 40.27 -14.83 14.85
N LEU A 476 39.67 -13.71 14.45
CA LEU A 476 40.14 -12.39 14.79
C LEU A 476 40.10 -12.17 16.31
N THR A 477 41.10 -11.52 16.83
CA THR A 477 41.12 -11.07 18.22
C THR A 477 40.05 -10.01 18.49
N GLU A 478 39.60 -9.84 19.72
CA GLU A 478 38.61 -8.84 20.09
C GLU A 478 39.01 -7.42 19.66
N SER A 479 40.31 -7.08 19.76
CA SER A 479 40.85 -5.81 19.31
C SER A 479 40.77 -5.62 17.79
N GLU A 480 41.01 -6.67 17.02
CA GLU A 480 40.88 -6.63 15.55
C GLU A 480 39.40 -6.53 15.13
N LYS A 481 38.48 -7.24 15.81
CA LYS A 481 37.03 -7.13 15.61
C LYS A 481 36.54 -5.72 15.91
N LEU A 482 36.97 -5.13 17.02
CA LEU A 482 36.65 -3.75 17.37
C LEU A 482 37.18 -2.76 16.33
N ASN A 483 38.44 -2.92 15.91
CA ASN A 483 39.06 -2.08 14.86
C ASN A 483 38.29 -2.20 13.52
N LEU A 484 37.80 -3.39 13.19
CA LEU A 484 36.94 -3.60 12.02
C LEU A 484 35.63 -2.79 12.12
N VAL A 485 34.92 -2.89 13.24
CA VAL A 485 33.68 -2.14 13.47
C VAL A 485 33.94 -0.65 13.49
N GLU A 486 34.96 -0.17 14.21
CA GLU A 486 35.22 1.26 14.38
C GLU A 486 35.78 1.93 13.13
N LYS A 487 36.84 1.33 12.52
CA LYS A 487 37.58 1.99 11.45
C LYS A 487 37.08 1.59 10.06
N LYS A 488 36.83 0.29 9.84
CA LYS A 488 36.43 -0.18 8.52
C LYS A 488 34.93 0.08 8.26
N CYS A 489 34.08 -0.12 9.29
CA CYS A 489 32.65 0.12 9.21
C CYS A 489 32.22 1.49 9.78
N GLY A 490 33.19 2.31 10.30
CA GLY A 490 32.87 3.63 10.88
C GLY A 490 31.89 3.62 12.03
N GLY A 491 31.70 2.46 12.70
CA GLY A 491 30.69 2.25 13.72
C GLY A 491 29.25 2.15 13.17
N GLN A 492 29.10 2.10 11.84
CA GLN A 492 27.79 2.05 11.19
C GLN A 492 27.28 0.61 11.14
N LEU A 493 26.11 0.36 11.75
CA LEU A 493 25.51 -0.98 11.78
C LEU A 493 25.25 -1.52 10.37
N ARG A 494 24.84 -0.67 9.43
CA ARG A 494 24.68 -1.02 8.03
C ARG A 494 25.92 -1.65 7.44
N ASP A 495 27.08 -1.01 7.62
CA ASP A 495 28.34 -1.46 7.01
C ASP A 495 28.86 -2.73 7.69
N VAL A 496 28.57 -2.89 8.99
CA VAL A 496 28.79 -4.16 9.69
C VAL A 496 27.94 -5.27 9.05
N VAL A 497 26.64 -5.07 8.87
CA VAL A 497 25.74 -6.08 8.27
C VAL A 497 26.18 -6.40 6.83
N LEU A 498 26.52 -5.40 6.01
CA LEU A 498 27.04 -5.62 4.65
C LEU A 498 28.36 -6.42 4.65
N THR A 499 29.21 -6.23 5.65
CA THR A 499 30.42 -7.03 5.83
C THR A 499 30.07 -8.49 6.18
N LEU A 500 29.09 -8.70 7.05
CA LEU A 500 28.60 -10.03 7.41
C LEU A 500 27.97 -10.78 6.22
N TYR A 501 27.32 -10.08 5.28
CA TYR A 501 26.81 -10.69 4.04
C TYR A 501 27.94 -11.20 3.14
N GLN A 502 29.11 -10.60 3.21
CA GLN A 502 30.26 -10.96 2.34
C GLN A 502 31.18 -12.01 2.96
N THR A 503 31.36 -11.99 4.27
CA THR A 503 32.41 -12.77 4.94
C THR A 503 31.95 -13.50 6.20
N GLY A 504 30.78 -13.16 6.72
CA GLY A 504 30.26 -13.69 7.97
C GLY A 504 29.45 -14.97 7.83
N SER A 505 28.78 -15.37 8.91
CA SER A 505 27.87 -16.53 8.93
C SER A 505 26.69 -16.36 7.98
N LEU A 506 26.27 -15.10 7.73
CA LEU A 506 25.18 -14.75 6.82
C LEU A 506 25.52 -14.95 5.34
N HIS A 507 26.81 -15.02 4.99
CA HIS A 507 27.27 -15.10 3.60
C HIS A 507 26.64 -16.28 2.85
N LYS A 508 26.73 -17.49 3.43
CA LYS A 508 26.17 -18.70 2.80
C LYS A 508 24.67 -18.57 2.55
N ARG A 509 23.93 -18.08 3.55
CA ARG A 509 22.48 -17.93 3.44
C ARG A 509 22.09 -16.87 2.41
N VAL A 510 22.82 -15.76 2.38
CA VAL A 510 22.59 -14.69 1.39
C VAL A 510 22.91 -15.19 -0.02
N GLU A 511 24.01 -15.91 -0.22
CA GLU A 511 24.37 -16.49 -1.53
C GLU A 511 23.32 -17.50 -2.02
N GLU A 512 22.79 -18.36 -1.15
CA GLU A 512 21.67 -19.25 -1.49
C GLU A 512 20.44 -18.47 -1.99
N LEU A 513 20.07 -17.40 -1.28
CA LEU A 513 18.96 -16.54 -1.67
C LEU A 513 19.21 -15.82 -3.01
N LEU A 514 20.44 -15.37 -3.26
CA LEU A 514 20.80 -14.73 -4.53
C LEU A 514 20.75 -15.73 -5.70
N LEU A 515 21.18 -16.97 -5.50
CA LEU A 515 21.08 -18.02 -6.51
C LEU A 515 19.62 -18.34 -6.82
N ASN A 516 18.78 -18.46 -5.80
CA ASN A 516 17.34 -18.66 -5.97
C ASN A 516 16.70 -17.50 -6.76
N LEU A 517 17.08 -16.25 -6.44
CA LEU A 517 16.61 -15.08 -7.17
C LEU A 517 17.06 -15.05 -8.64
N GLN A 518 18.22 -15.60 -8.95
CA GLN A 518 18.67 -15.76 -10.35
C GLN A 518 17.88 -16.84 -11.10
N GLY A 519 17.33 -17.81 -10.39
CA GLY A 519 16.60 -18.94 -10.96
C GLY A 519 15.14 -18.63 -11.39
N ILE A 520 14.55 -17.53 -10.94
CA ILE A 520 13.19 -17.15 -11.32
C ILE A 520 13.11 -16.50 -12.71
N ASP A 521 11.91 -16.41 -13.27
CA ASP A 521 11.67 -15.80 -14.58
C ASP A 521 12.06 -14.32 -14.64
N ASN A 522 12.36 -13.82 -15.84
CA ASN A 522 12.84 -12.47 -16.04
C ASN A 522 11.83 -11.39 -15.65
N SER A 523 10.52 -11.63 -15.85
CA SER A 523 9.50 -10.64 -15.54
C SER A 523 9.33 -10.45 -14.03
N SER A 524 9.32 -11.53 -13.25
CA SER A 524 9.35 -11.50 -11.79
C SER A 524 10.63 -10.87 -11.26
N ARG A 525 11.79 -11.14 -11.89
CA ARG A 525 13.08 -10.50 -11.54
C ARG A 525 13.03 -8.98 -11.73
N GLU A 526 12.44 -8.47 -12.80
CA GLU A 526 12.32 -7.03 -13.05
C GLU A 526 11.44 -6.34 -11.99
N VAL A 527 10.34 -6.97 -11.59
CA VAL A 527 9.48 -6.50 -10.51
C VAL A 527 10.27 -6.38 -9.20
N ILE A 528 11.05 -7.42 -8.85
CA ILE A 528 11.87 -7.43 -7.64
C ILE A 528 13.01 -6.40 -7.74
N ALA A 529 13.65 -6.26 -8.90
CA ALA A 529 14.69 -5.27 -9.12
C ALA A 529 14.17 -3.84 -8.93
N PHE A 530 13.01 -3.53 -9.46
CA PHE A 530 12.40 -2.22 -9.30
C PHE A 530 11.94 -1.98 -7.85
N SER A 531 11.32 -2.98 -7.20
CA SER A 531 10.98 -2.91 -5.78
C SER A 531 12.23 -2.69 -4.91
N ALA A 532 13.33 -3.39 -5.20
CA ALA A 532 14.61 -3.18 -4.50
C ALA A 532 15.14 -1.75 -4.71
N LEU A 533 15.02 -1.21 -5.91
CA LEU A 533 15.43 0.17 -6.20
C LEU A 533 14.56 1.18 -5.44
N LEU A 534 13.26 0.97 -5.38
CA LEU A 534 12.35 1.81 -4.61
C LEU A 534 12.68 1.79 -3.12
N SER A 535 12.93 0.60 -2.56
CA SER A 535 13.32 0.43 -1.15
C SER A 535 14.67 1.11 -0.86
N TYR A 536 15.65 0.93 -1.73
CA TYR A 536 16.94 1.60 -1.63
C TYR A 536 16.83 3.13 -1.71
N ALA A 537 15.97 3.63 -2.62
CA ALA A 537 15.78 5.06 -2.86
C ALA A 537 14.75 5.73 -1.92
N ASP A 538 14.06 4.96 -1.03
CA ASP A 538 13.00 5.44 -0.12
C ASP A 538 11.72 5.89 -0.81
N PHE A 539 11.37 5.23 -1.88
CA PHE A 539 10.14 5.48 -2.63
C PHE A 539 9.14 4.31 -2.58
N GLU A 540 9.42 3.27 -1.81
CA GLU A 540 8.56 2.10 -1.66
C GLU A 540 7.13 2.45 -1.24
N HIS A 541 6.98 3.51 -0.43
CA HIS A 541 5.69 3.99 0.05
C HIS A 541 4.83 4.68 -1.03
N LEU A 542 5.41 5.04 -2.17
CA LEU A 542 4.70 5.69 -3.28
C LEU A 542 4.10 4.69 -4.27
N CYS A 543 4.64 3.47 -4.33
CA CYS A 543 4.26 2.47 -5.32
C CYS A 543 3.78 1.21 -4.63
N ARG A 544 2.59 0.76 -4.98
CA ARG A 544 2.05 -0.55 -4.63
C ARG A 544 2.43 -1.58 -5.67
N PHE A 545 2.14 -2.84 -5.41
CA PHE A 545 2.39 -3.89 -6.39
C PHE A 545 1.80 -3.57 -7.77
N LEU A 546 0.58 -3.05 -7.81
CA LEU A 546 -0.08 -2.70 -9.08
C LEU A 546 0.67 -1.58 -9.82
N ASP A 547 1.10 -0.55 -9.11
CA ASP A 547 1.90 0.53 -9.67
C ASP A 547 3.25 0.00 -10.18
N ILE A 548 3.92 -0.86 -9.40
CA ILE A 548 5.18 -1.50 -9.80
C ILE A 548 4.96 -2.36 -11.05
N ALA A 549 3.91 -3.18 -11.04
CA ALA A 549 3.57 -4.04 -12.18
C ALA A 549 3.35 -3.24 -13.47
N ASP A 550 2.64 -2.10 -13.37
CA ASP A 550 2.45 -1.19 -14.50
C ASP A 550 3.75 -0.55 -14.97
N LEU A 551 4.56 -0.05 -14.04
CA LEU A 551 5.81 0.64 -14.34
C LEU A 551 6.82 -0.27 -15.06
N VAL A 552 6.82 -1.57 -14.75
CA VAL A 552 7.73 -2.54 -15.37
C VAL A 552 7.06 -3.43 -16.43
N ASN A 553 5.78 -3.19 -16.77
CA ASN A 553 4.97 -4.00 -17.69
C ASN A 553 4.86 -5.48 -17.27
N TYR A 554 4.65 -5.74 -15.97
CA TYR A 554 4.42 -7.07 -15.45
C TYR A 554 2.96 -7.48 -15.67
N SER A 555 2.72 -8.61 -16.33
CA SER A 555 1.38 -9.10 -16.67
C SER A 555 0.81 -10.11 -15.69
N GLY A 556 1.62 -10.60 -14.74
CA GLY A 556 1.20 -11.56 -13.72
C GLY A 556 0.41 -10.90 -12.58
N ILE A 557 -0.25 -11.73 -11.78
CA ILE A 557 -0.94 -11.29 -10.56
C ILE A 557 -0.04 -11.46 -9.33
N LEU A 558 -0.37 -10.77 -8.23
CA LEU A 558 0.41 -10.81 -6.98
C LEU A 558 0.55 -12.24 -6.43
N GLU A 559 -0.51 -13.06 -6.52
CA GLU A 559 -0.46 -14.43 -6.00
C GLU A 559 0.47 -15.34 -6.82
N GLU A 560 0.56 -15.16 -8.13
CA GLU A 560 1.54 -15.90 -8.95
C GLU A 560 2.97 -15.53 -8.56
N LEU A 561 3.23 -14.24 -8.34
CA LEU A 561 4.53 -13.79 -7.83
C LEU A 561 4.79 -14.33 -6.43
N ARG A 562 3.77 -14.36 -5.55
CA ARG A 562 3.88 -14.91 -4.20
C ARG A 562 4.21 -16.40 -4.22
N GLU A 563 3.55 -17.17 -5.07
CA GLU A 563 3.85 -18.60 -5.27
C GLU A 563 5.30 -18.77 -5.74
N THR A 564 5.75 -18.00 -6.73
CA THR A 564 7.15 -17.99 -7.20
C THR A 564 8.13 -17.68 -6.06
N LEU A 565 7.83 -16.69 -5.22
CA LEU A 565 8.67 -16.32 -4.08
C LEU A 565 8.73 -17.43 -3.01
N VAL A 566 7.61 -18.12 -2.76
CA VAL A 566 7.53 -19.22 -1.78
C VAL A 566 8.26 -20.45 -2.30
N GLU A 567 8.02 -20.85 -3.55
CA GLU A 567 8.67 -22.01 -4.17
C GLU A 567 10.20 -21.87 -4.24
N ASN A 568 10.69 -20.65 -4.40
CA ASN A 568 12.12 -20.34 -4.45
C ASN A 568 12.68 -19.83 -3.11
N GLU A 569 11.96 -20.00 -2.00
CA GLU A 569 12.37 -19.58 -0.65
C GLU A 569 12.75 -18.08 -0.53
N LEU A 570 12.22 -17.23 -1.40
CA LEU A 570 12.54 -15.79 -1.46
C LEU A 570 11.73 -14.91 -0.50
N GLY A 571 10.83 -15.50 0.30
CA GLY A 571 10.01 -14.77 1.27
C GLY A 571 10.82 -14.01 2.35
N THR A 572 12.07 -14.37 2.57
CA THR A 572 13.00 -13.63 3.43
C THR A 572 13.57 -12.36 2.79
N LEU A 573 13.59 -12.28 1.46
CA LEU A 573 14.06 -11.11 0.72
C LEU A 573 12.96 -10.08 0.50
N VAL A 574 11.75 -10.55 0.20
CA VAL A 574 10.65 -9.71 -0.26
C VAL A 574 9.45 -9.89 0.65
N ARG A 575 8.88 -8.79 1.12
CA ARG A 575 7.65 -8.76 1.89
C ARG A 575 6.46 -8.42 1.00
N LEU A 576 5.44 -9.25 1.11
CA LEU A 576 4.15 -9.05 0.46
C LEU A 576 3.11 -8.81 1.55
N GLU A 577 2.95 -7.58 1.99
CA GLU A 577 1.97 -7.20 3.01
C GLU A 577 1.03 -6.13 2.46
N THR A 578 -0.27 -6.33 2.71
CA THR A 578 -1.29 -5.32 2.39
C THR A 578 -1.30 -4.83 0.93
N GLY A 579 -0.88 -5.68 -0.02
CA GLY A 579 -0.80 -5.31 -1.44
C GLY A 579 0.49 -4.58 -1.84
N ASP A 580 1.42 -4.40 -0.91
CA ASP A 580 2.73 -3.80 -1.15
C ASP A 580 3.80 -4.87 -1.36
N LEU A 581 4.64 -4.66 -2.34
CA LEU A 581 5.83 -5.46 -2.61
C LEU A 581 7.07 -4.66 -2.20
N VAL A 582 7.68 -5.06 -1.11
CA VAL A 582 8.83 -4.34 -0.55
C VAL A 582 9.99 -5.30 -0.31
N VAL A 583 11.18 -4.94 -0.76
CA VAL A 583 12.40 -5.63 -0.32
C VAL A 583 12.65 -5.26 1.13
N ARG A 584 12.72 -6.27 1.98
CA ARG A 584 12.59 -6.14 3.44
C ARG A 584 13.61 -5.21 4.08
N SER A 585 14.85 -5.19 3.57
CA SER A 585 15.92 -4.35 4.09
C SER A 585 16.52 -3.48 3.00
N PRO A 586 16.60 -2.15 3.16
CA PRO A 586 17.27 -1.28 2.18
C PRO A 586 18.77 -1.61 1.99
N ALA A 587 19.44 -2.14 3.01
CA ALA A 587 20.82 -2.64 2.87
C ALA A 587 20.87 -3.90 2.00
N LEU A 588 19.93 -4.83 2.22
CA LEU A 588 19.76 -6.00 1.36
C LEU A 588 19.36 -5.60 -0.06
N ALA A 589 18.47 -4.63 -0.21
CA ALA A 589 18.09 -4.08 -1.51
C ALA A 589 19.31 -3.59 -2.29
N GLN A 590 20.16 -2.79 -1.67
CA GLN A 590 21.42 -2.35 -2.29
C GLN A 590 22.31 -3.53 -2.68
N PHE A 591 22.45 -4.51 -1.79
CA PHE A 591 23.29 -5.68 -2.04
C PHE A 591 22.79 -6.51 -3.23
N ILE A 592 21.47 -6.74 -3.32
CA ILE A 592 20.83 -7.41 -4.44
C ILE A 592 21.01 -6.65 -5.75
N LEU A 593 20.79 -5.33 -5.75
CA LEU A 593 20.95 -4.49 -6.93
C LEU A 593 22.38 -4.55 -7.51
N VAL A 594 23.37 -4.59 -6.63
CA VAL A 594 24.79 -4.65 -7.05
C VAL A 594 25.20 -6.06 -7.49
N ARG A 595 24.81 -7.09 -6.72
CA ARG A 595 25.35 -8.46 -6.90
C ARG A 595 24.56 -9.31 -7.88
N VAL A 596 23.23 -9.12 -7.96
CA VAL A 596 22.36 -9.96 -8.80
C VAL A 596 22.03 -9.28 -10.12
N PHE A 597 21.60 -8.02 -10.04
CA PHE A 597 21.11 -7.33 -11.22
C PHE A 597 22.22 -6.57 -11.96
N GLY A 598 23.12 -5.92 -11.23
CA GLY A 598 24.10 -5.02 -11.79
C GLY A 598 23.48 -3.72 -12.32
N LEU A 599 24.33 -2.71 -12.53
CA LEU A 599 23.88 -1.37 -12.91
C LEU A 599 23.11 -1.35 -14.25
N GLU A 600 23.54 -2.16 -15.22
CA GLU A 600 22.94 -2.18 -16.57
C GLU A 600 21.49 -2.68 -16.55
N ALA A 601 21.22 -3.79 -15.84
CA ALA A 601 19.85 -4.31 -15.68
C ALA A 601 18.97 -3.33 -14.89
N VAL A 602 19.49 -2.70 -13.85
CA VAL A 602 18.77 -1.67 -13.08
C VAL A 602 18.39 -0.51 -13.99
N LEU A 603 19.32 -0.01 -14.80
CA LEU A 603 19.04 1.09 -15.74
C LEU A 603 18.04 0.69 -16.83
N HIS A 604 18.01 -0.57 -17.25
CA HIS A 604 17.00 -1.08 -18.19
C HIS A 604 15.58 -0.98 -17.59
N VAL A 605 15.41 -1.45 -16.37
CA VAL A 605 14.12 -1.39 -15.65
C VAL A 605 13.71 0.06 -15.42
N VAL A 606 14.65 0.92 -15.00
CA VAL A 606 14.39 2.37 -14.81
C VAL A 606 13.94 3.05 -16.10
N LYS A 607 14.59 2.75 -17.23
CA LYS A 607 14.22 3.32 -18.52
C LYS A 607 12.77 2.96 -18.89
N ARG A 608 12.36 1.71 -18.63
CA ARG A 608 10.99 1.26 -18.86
C ARG A 608 10.02 2.01 -17.94
N ALA A 609 10.30 2.06 -16.66
CA ALA A 609 9.48 2.77 -15.69
C ALA A 609 9.31 4.26 -16.01
N LEU A 610 10.39 4.93 -16.42
CA LEU A 610 10.31 6.34 -16.85
C LEU A 610 9.44 6.53 -18.08
N GLY A 611 9.48 5.60 -19.05
CA GLY A 611 8.61 5.64 -20.23
C GLY A 611 7.13 5.48 -19.88
N THR A 612 6.82 4.68 -18.86
CA THR A 612 5.44 4.51 -18.36
C THR A 612 5.01 5.74 -17.56
N LEU A 613 5.87 6.27 -16.68
CA LEU A 613 5.62 7.48 -15.91
C LEU A 613 5.31 8.68 -16.82
N ASP A 614 6.08 8.87 -17.88
CA ASP A 614 5.89 9.96 -18.84
C ASP A 614 4.55 9.84 -19.59
N ARG A 615 4.09 8.63 -19.86
CA ARG A 615 2.83 8.39 -20.57
C ARG A 615 1.59 8.54 -19.73
N TYR A 616 1.61 8.05 -18.49
CA TYR A 616 0.39 7.77 -17.73
C TYR A 616 0.27 8.53 -16.42
N TYR A 617 1.35 9.09 -15.89
CA TYR A 617 1.39 9.64 -14.52
C TYR A 617 1.90 11.09 -14.47
N THR A 618 1.71 11.85 -15.54
CA THR A 618 2.22 13.24 -15.65
C THR A 618 1.63 14.21 -14.64
N ASP A 619 0.41 13.97 -14.16
CA ASP A 619 -0.34 14.88 -13.32
C ASP A 619 -0.28 14.52 -11.82
N GLU A 620 0.27 13.36 -11.47
CA GLU A 620 0.38 12.94 -10.06
C GLU A 620 1.70 13.41 -9.43
N ALA A 621 1.60 14.31 -8.45
CA ALA A 621 2.77 14.93 -7.81
C ALA A 621 3.80 13.94 -7.26
N ASP A 622 3.36 12.80 -6.73
CA ASP A 622 4.22 11.77 -6.15
C ASP A 622 4.96 10.98 -7.24
N PHE A 623 4.32 10.65 -8.35
CA PHE A 623 4.97 10.01 -9.49
C PHE A 623 5.89 10.96 -10.26
N VAL A 624 5.57 12.24 -10.34
CA VAL A 624 6.50 13.28 -10.84
C VAL A 624 7.76 13.34 -9.97
N ARG A 625 7.60 13.23 -8.64
CA ARG A 625 8.74 13.17 -7.72
C ARG A 625 9.57 11.91 -7.92
N LEU A 626 8.94 10.76 -8.07
CA LEU A 626 9.61 9.49 -8.37
C LEU A 626 10.40 9.59 -9.68
N GLY A 627 9.79 10.06 -10.76
CA GLY A 627 10.46 10.24 -12.05
C GLY A 627 11.70 11.15 -11.94
N LYS A 628 11.57 12.28 -11.25
CA LYS A 628 12.71 13.19 -10.99
C LYS A 628 13.81 12.54 -10.16
N ALA A 629 13.47 11.69 -9.20
CA ALA A 629 14.45 10.98 -8.37
C ALA A 629 15.17 9.89 -9.17
N LEU A 630 14.45 9.14 -9.99
CA LEU A 630 15.02 8.11 -10.87
C LEU A 630 15.98 8.69 -11.92
N LEU A 631 15.87 9.97 -12.25
CA LEU A 631 16.79 10.67 -13.16
C LEU A 631 18.07 11.17 -12.48
N LYS A 632 18.18 11.11 -11.15
CA LYS A 632 19.37 11.61 -10.44
C LYS A 632 20.52 10.62 -10.53
N PHE A 633 21.63 11.05 -11.10
CA PHE A 633 22.86 10.25 -11.22
C PHE A 633 23.42 9.77 -9.87
N SER A 634 23.25 10.56 -8.81
CA SER A 634 23.68 10.22 -7.45
C SER A 634 23.05 8.95 -6.89
N LEU A 635 21.88 8.56 -7.40
CA LEU A 635 21.20 7.32 -7.00
C LEU A 635 21.99 6.07 -7.43
N TYR A 636 22.69 6.13 -8.56
CA TYR A 636 23.34 4.97 -9.17
C TYR A 636 24.84 4.86 -8.84
N GLY A 637 25.43 5.92 -8.32
CA GLY A 637 26.86 5.92 -7.93
C GLY A 637 27.23 4.75 -7.00
N PRO A 638 26.50 4.56 -5.89
CA PRO A 638 26.76 3.47 -4.94
C PRO A 638 26.40 2.07 -5.46
N LEU A 639 25.70 1.97 -6.60
CA LEU A 639 25.35 0.69 -7.25
C LEU A 639 26.42 0.20 -8.23
N ARG A 640 27.50 0.96 -8.44
CA ARG A 640 28.63 0.50 -9.24
C ARG A 640 29.39 -0.59 -8.47
N PRO A 641 29.83 -1.68 -9.13
CA PRO A 641 30.68 -2.66 -8.49
C PRO A 641 31.94 -1.95 -7.98
N VAL A 642 32.19 -2.06 -6.69
CA VAL A 642 33.50 -1.72 -6.13
C VAL A 642 34.43 -2.82 -6.62
N GLU A 643 35.28 -2.52 -7.58
CA GLU A 643 36.41 -3.40 -7.87
C GLU A 643 37.17 -3.57 -6.57
N ILE A 644 37.18 -4.79 -6.04
CA ILE A 644 38.03 -5.16 -4.93
C ILE A 644 39.45 -5.08 -5.49
N GLN A 645 40.11 -3.94 -5.36
CA GLN A 645 41.52 -3.82 -5.57
C GLN A 645 42.17 -4.66 -4.46
N ASP A 646 42.65 -5.83 -4.86
CA ASP A 646 43.65 -6.54 -4.09
C ASP A 646 44.68 -5.51 -3.58
N SER A 647 44.76 -5.41 -2.27
CA SER A 647 45.62 -4.47 -1.56
C SER A 647 47.10 -4.85 -1.68
N THR A 648 47.62 -4.90 -2.92
CA THR A 648 49.06 -4.94 -3.18
C THR A 648 49.36 -4.46 -4.62
N ARG A 649 49.02 -3.21 -4.97
CA ARG A 649 49.80 -2.39 -5.94
C ARG A 649 49.04 -1.11 -6.29
N GLY A 650 49.64 0.02 -5.92
CA GLY A 650 49.51 1.21 -6.77
C GLY A 650 48.54 2.27 -6.32
N LEU A 651 48.85 2.98 -5.27
CA LEU A 651 48.68 4.44 -5.26
C LEU A 651 49.47 4.99 -6.46
N ASN A 652 48.76 5.22 -7.57
CA ASN A 652 49.14 6.16 -8.64
C ASN A 652 48.32 5.85 -9.87
N MET A 653 47.19 6.54 -10.03
CA MET A 653 46.58 6.95 -11.30
C MET A 653 45.11 7.38 -11.08
N ILE A 654 44.89 8.48 -10.44
CA ILE A 654 43.73 9.33 -10.69
C ILE A 654 44.19 10.77 -10.56
N GLN A 655 44.94 11.20 -11.54
CA GLN A 655 45.09 12.59 -11.98
C GLN A 655 45.26 12.52 -13.49
N ALA A 656 44.18 12.74 -14.20
CA ALA A 656 44.09 13.27 -15.57
C ALA A 656 42.89 12.71 -16.31
N SER A 657 41.76 13.39 -16.24
CA SER A 657 40.92 13.69 -17.39
C SER A 657 39.83 14.67 -16.98
N ASP A 658 40.22 15.91 -16.79
CA ASP A 658 39.33 17.06 -17.03
C ASP A 658 38.99 17.07 -18.51
N GLY A 659 37.80 16.58 -18.83
CA GLY A 659 37.19 16.63 -20.16
C GLY A 659 35.94 17.50 -20.09
N THR A 660 36.13 18.79 -20.26
CA THR A 660 35.10 19.79 -20.54
C THR A 660 34.20 19.33 -21.67
N ILE A 661 32.96 18.99 -21.38
CA ILE A 661 31.90 18.88 -22.38
C ILE A 661 31.41 20.30 -22.64
N ARG A 662 31.73 20.84 -23.82
CA ARG A 662 31.17 22.07 -24.37
C ARG A 662 29.69 21.86 -24.65
N THR A 663 28.86 22.63 -24.00
CA THR A 663 27.48 22.87 -24.40
C THR A 663 27.47 23.83 -25.60
N ASP A 664 27.26 23.32 -26.79
CA ASP A 664 26.90 24.16 -27.92
C ASP A 664 25.41 24.52 -27.79
N GLY A 665 25.18 25.76 -27.37
CA GLY A 665 23.90 26.41 -27.50
C GLY A 665 23.69 26.88 -28.94
N ARG A 666 22.50 26.63 -29.49
CA ARG A 666 21.84 27.48 -30.50
C ARG A 666 20.32 27.29 -30.42
N PRO A 667 19.57 28.32 -30.95
CA PRO A 667 18.57 29.09 -30.19
C PRO A 667 17.18 28.48 -30.23
#